data_fc870c902763cc9809499734940a91bf
#
_entry.id   fc870c902763cc9809499734940a91bf
#
_cell.length_a   1.000
_cell.length_b   1.000
_cell.length_c   1.000
_cell.angle_alpha   90.00
_cell.angle_beta   90.00
_cell.angle_gamma   90.00
#
_symmetry.space_group_name_H-M   'P 1'
#
loop_
_entity.id
_entity.type
_entity.pdbx_description
1 polymer ?
#
loop_
_entity_poly.entity_id
_entity_poly.type
_entity_poly.pdbx_seq_one_letter_code
_entity_poly.pdbx_strand_id
1 'polypeptide(L)'
;MKHIKMGEYLFKEYLTLIFLMGICRGLFIFFNRSGAEEIPIKIMGKSFLYGWIFDNSITCYYIGALLIFLLLYSLLRVVWLGAVGKFIINIYKIIVSSIVFLTLLGDIEYYREFNFHLNATIFDYTDHMDEIGLTILYGDYNYLAVFFLFVIIEGLYLFISFNSFNEDVYKDREKGITFLSDIGTIFLVGILSVFGARGGFSQSTLNWGRAYFSSYTFANQTAINGVFALGKSLDLARKDNKKGKSQVSRIFTEEELKENIRSYIGTEKDKFLSDKNVLLRKTETGKEVKNYNVVIVLMESFMGDTVGVLGGEPDLTPNYNKLAEEGILFTNFFSNGNRSNRGILSVLTGFPSQYGKSILKKPVGQKPFVSLSGILKDRGYSTHFMYGGDIEFDNMKGFFETNGVNNFVSRDDFSKKDRTIKWGVPDDKLFDKAAEYLGTLKEPFFFEIFTLSNHAPFDIDENFKEFTEEDYPDYERYNAFKFADYSIGKFVNAVKDKEWAKNTIFVFVADHGENRRKPIEIDWKKFSNPLVIWTPGGQLKHEVIEKAGSQLDLLPTIMGILGGEYIHSSWGKDLLDKDNKDSTAYVVENNFVGIIDKENIYIDGITVPEVLRRKSDDSIIEDKELVEKYKKAARTYLELSIQQERYGTFGK
;
A
#
# COMPACT_ATOMS: atom_id res chain seq x y z
N MET A 1 18.24 -5.38 53.59
CA MET A 1 17.43 -5.31 52.33
C MET A 1 17.35 -6.74 51.78
N LYS A 2 16.16 -7.22 51.44
CA LYS A 2 15.97 -8.59 50.91
C LYS A 2 16.66 -8.74 49.57
N HIS A 3 17.49 -9.78 49.40
CA HIS A 3 18.09 -10.16 48.15
C HIS A 3 17.00 -10.41 47.10
N ILE A 4 16.98 -9.65 46.03
CA ILE A 4 16.10 -9.91 44.87
C ILE A 4 16.65 -11.15 44.18
N LYS A 5 15.89 -12.25 44.21
CA LYS A 5 16.26 -13.47 43.49
C LYS A 5 16.22 -13.20 41.98
N MET A 6 17.04 -13.88 41.19
CA MET A 6 17.09 -13.78 39.73
C MET A 6 15.69 -13.84 39.09
N GLY A 7 14.84 -14.75 39.59
CA GLY A 7 13.46 -14.88 39.09
C GLY A 7 12.59 -13.64 39.34
N GLU A 8 12.75 -12.98 40.51
CA GLU A 8 12.00 -11.73 40.79
C GLU A 8 12.44 -10.59 39.90
N TYR A 9 13.74 -10.51 39.60
CA TYR A 9 14.27 -9.52 38.65
C TYR A 9 13.70 -9.73 37.23
N LEU A 10 13.79 -10.96 36.69
CA LEU A 10 13.27 -11.28 35.36
C LEU A 10 11.76 -11.08 35.29
N PHE A 11 11.03 -11.40 36.35
CA PHE A 11 9.60 -11.17 36.42
C PHE A 11 9.24 -9.69 36.46
N LYS A 12 10.00 -8.85 37.13
CA LYS A 12 9.83 -7.39 37.12
C LYS A 12 10.10 -6.81 35.73
N GLU A 13 11.19 -7.23 35.08
CA GLU A 13 11.49 -6.82 33.70
C GLU A 13 10.34 -7.18 32.75
N TYR A 14 9.84 -8.42 32.85
CA TYR A 14 8.72 -8.90 32.06
C TYR A 14 7.45 -8.03 32.26
N LEU A 15 7.07 -7.83 33.55
CA LEU A 15 5.87 -7.04 33.87
C LEU A 15 6.01 -5.58 33.42
N THR A 16 7.20 -4.99 33.60
CA THR A 16 7.45 -3.59 33.19
C THR A 16 7.29 -3.42 31.68
N LEU A 17 7.86 -4.33 30.88
CA LEU A 17 7.74 -4.28 29.43
C LEU A 17 6.29 -4.47 28.97
N ILE A 18 5.60 -5.49 29.47
CA ILE A 18 4.18 -5.75 29.14
C ILE A 18 3.30 -4.54 29.50
N PHE A 19 3.52 -3.96 30.67
CA PHE A 19 2.76 -2.79 31.10
C PHE A 19 2.99 -1.56 30.19
N LEU A 20 4.26 -1.27 29.87
CA LEU A 20 4.60 -0.13 29.01
C LEU A 20 4.15 -0.35 27.56
N MET A 21 4.22 -1.58 27.03
CA MET A 21 3.64 -1.89 25.71
C MET A 21 2.11 -1.74 25.73
N GLY A 22 1.46 -2.10 26.85
CA GLY A 22 0.03 -1.83 27.04
C GLY A 22 -0.30 -0.34 27.02
N ILE A 23 0.54 0.51 27.61
CA ILE A 23 0.42 1.98 27.51
C ILE A 23 0.59 2.43 26.06
N CYS A 24 1.61 1.95 25.34
CA CYS A 24 1.80 2.27 23.92
C CYS A 24 0.58 1.88 23.09
N ARG A 25 -0.05 0.74 23.35
CA ARG A 25 -1.32 0.32 22.72
C ARG A 25 -2.46 1.28 23.03
N GLY A 26 -2.57 1.73 24.28
CA GLY A 26 -3.54 2.76 24.66
C GLY A 26 -3.31 4.08 23.93
N LEU A 27 -2.06 4.52 23.79
CA LEU A 27 -1.69 5.69 23.00
C LEU A 27 -2.00 5.50 21.51
N PHE A 28 -1.73 4.32 20.95
CA PHE A 28 -2.10 3.98 19.59
C PHE A 28 -3.60 4.17 19.33
N ILE A 29 -4.46 3.68 20.22
CA ILE A 29 -5.92 3.89 20.13
C ILE A 29 -6.26 5.37 20.26
N PHE A 30 -5.65 6.07 21.21
CA PHE A 30 -5.95 7.48 21.48
C PHE A 30 -5.63 8.37 20.25
N PHE A 31 -4.45 8.21 19.67
CA PHE A 31 -4.05 9.01 18.51
C PHE A 31 -4.75 8.60 17.20
N ASN A 32 -5.23 7.37 17.12
CA ASN A 32 -5.98 6.83 15.99
C ASN A 32 -7.48 6.65 16.29
N ARG A 33 -8.03 7.45 17.24
CA ARG A 33 -9.39 7.29 17.77
C ARG A 33 -10.49 7.32 16.71
N SER A 34 -10.31 8.03 15.61
CA SER A 34 -11.27 8.06 14.49
C SER A 34 -11.54 6.66 13.92
N GLY A 35 -10.58 5.75 13.96
CA GLY A 35 -10.77 4.34 13.60
C GLY A 35 -11.59 3.53 14.62
N ALA A 36 -11.81 4.07 15.84
CA ALA A 36 -12.50 3.37 16.93
C ALA A 36 -13.96 3.83 17.13
N GLU A 37 -14.40 4.91 16.49
CA GLU A 37 -15.69 5.59 16.78
C GLU A 37 -16.93 4.69 16.63
N GLU A 38 -16.92 3.79 15.65
CA GLU A 38 -18.06 2.87 15.39
C GLU A 38 -17.88 1.49 16.04
N ILE A 39 -16.78 1.26 16.79
CA ILE A 39 -16.46 -0.05 17.33
C ILE A 39 -17.01 -0.20 18.76
N PRO A 40 -17.80 -1.25 19.05
CA PRO A 40 -18.24 -1.50 20.40
C PRO A 40 -17.10 -1.64 21.39
N ILE A 41 -17.20 -0.95 22.55
CA ILE A 41 -16.13 -0.91 23.58
C ILE A 41 -15.72 -2.30 24.05
N LYS A 42 -16.63 -3.27 24.03
CA LYS A 42 -16.36 -4.69 24.37
C LYS A 42 -15.40 -5.33 23.36
N ILE A 43 -15.52 -4.97 22.07
CA ILE A 43 -14.62 -5.45 21.00
C ILE A 43 -13.27 -4.78 21.15
N MET A 44 -13.24 -3.46 21.36
CA MET A 44 -12.00 -2.73 21.63
C MET A 44 -11.26 -3.28 22.88
N GLY A 45 -11.99 -3.62 23.94
CA GLY A 45 -11.40 -4.27 25.13
C GLY A 45 -10.78 -5.63 24.81
N LYS A 46 -11.36 -6.41 23.89
CA LYS A 46 -10.76 -7.67 23.45
C LYS A 46 -9.44 -7.49 22.72
N SER A 47 -9.21 -6.36 22.03
CA SER A 47 -7.96 -6.10 21.34
C SER A 47 -6.76 -6.08 22.30
N PHE A 48 -6.93 -5.68 23.57
CA PHE A 48 -5.90 -5.78 24.61
C PHE A 48 -5.58 -7.21 24.98
N LEU A 49 -6.61 -8.09 25.08
CA LEU A 49 -6.41 -9.51 25.41
C LEU A 49 -5.65 -10.23 24.29
N TYR A 50 -6.07 -10.01 23.04
CA TYR A 50 -5.37 -10.59 21.89
C TYR A 50 -3.99 -9.94 21.71
N GLY A 51 -3.87 -8.63 21.98
CA GLY A 51 -2.63 -7.88 21.88
C GLY A 51 -1.58 -8.33 22.89
N TRP A 52 -2.01 -8.76 24.08
CA TRP A 52 -1.10 -9.33 25.05
C TRP A 52 -0.29 -10.53 24.52
N ILE A 53 -0.85 -11.33 23.63
CA ILE A 53 -0.14 -12.46 23.01
C ILE A 53 1.06 -11.97 22.18
N PHE A 54 0.90 -10.87 21.45
CA PHE A 54 1.96 -10.26 20.68
C PHE A 54 3.00 -9.57 21.56
N ASP A 55 2.56 -8.81 22.56
CA ASP A 55 3.43 -8.15 23.54
C ASP A 55 4.25 -9.16 24.32
N ASN A 56 3.62 -10.28 24.75
CA ASN A 56 4.30 -11.39 25.39
C ASN A 56 5.37 -12.00 24.48
N SER A 57 5.09 -12.18 23.19
CA SER A 57 6.07 -12.71 22.25
C SER A 57 7.32 -11.83 22.18
N ILE A 58 7.15 -10.51 22.01
CA ILE A 58 8.26 -9.55 21.97
C ILE A 58 9.02 -9.53 23.29
N THR A 59 8.32 -9.49 24.42
CA THR A 59 8.94 -9.53 25.75
C THR A 59 9.72 -10.81 25.97
N CYS A 60 9.23 -11.96 25.49
CA CYS A 60 9.94 -13.23 25.56
C CYS A 60 11.22 -13.27 24.72
N TYR A 61 11.23 -12.65 23.52
CA TYR A 61 12.47 -12.45 22.77
C TYR A 61 13.47 -11.58 23.53
N TYR A 62 12.99 -10.49 24.12
CA TYR A 62 13.82 -9.61 24.95
C TYR A 62 14.43 -10.36 26.14
N ILE A 63 13.60 -11.05 26.92
CA ILE A 63 14.06 -11.83 28.10
C ILE A 63 15.00 -12.97 27.68
N GLY A 64 14.69 -13.68 26.58
CA GLY A 64 15.53 -14.77 26.08
C GLY A 64 16.95 -14.31 25.72
N ALA A 65 17.10 -13.14 25.08
CA ALA A 65 18.42 -12.56 24.83
C ALA A 65 19.11 -12.09 26.11
N LEU A 66 18.37 -11.48 27.04
CA LEU A 66 18.90 -11.08 28.35
C LEU A 66 19.43 -12.28 29.13
N LEU A 67 18.76 -13.44 29.08
CA LEU A 67 19.20 -14.68 29.74
C LEU A 67 20.57 -15.16 29.25
N ILE A 68 20.89 -14.95 27.95
CA ILE A 68 22.22 -15.31 27.42
C ILE A 68 23.31 -14.48 28.10
N PHE A 69 23.10 -13.18 28.25
CA PHE A 69 24.05 -12.32 28.97
C PHE A 69 24.16 -12.69 30.46
N LEU A 70 23.03 -13.01 31.10
CA LEU A 70 23.01 -13.43 32.51
C LEU A 70 23.68 -14.81 32.72
N LEU A 71 23.52 -15.74 31.77
CA LEU A 71 24.19 -17.04 31.78
C LEU A 71 25.71 -16.87 31.64
N LEU A 72 26.15 -16.09 30.65
CA LEU A 72 27.58 -15.79 30.44
C LEU A 72 28.17 -15.13 31.69
N TYR A 73 27.47 -14.15 32.25
CA TYR A 73 27.86 -13.49 33.50
C TYR A 73 27.98 -14.47 34.65
N SER A 74 27.07 -15.43 34.82
CA SER A 74 27.05 -16.44 35.83
C SER A 74 28.20 -17.46 35.69
N LEU A 75 28.57 -17.80 34.47
CA LEU A 75 29.65 -18.76 34.16
C LEU A 75 31.05 -18.16 34.33
N LEU A 76 31.26 -16.91 33.95
CA LEU A 76 32.59 -16.28 33.93
C LEU A 76 33.12 -15.85 35.30
N ARG A 77 32.32 -15.73 36.33
CA ARG A 77 32.62 -15.53 37.77
C ARG A 77 33.83 -14.70 38.16
N VAL A 78 34.37 -13.84 37.34
CA VAL A 78 35.56 -13.05 37.61
C VAL A 78 35.15 -11.69 38.16
N VAL A 79 35.67 -11.29 39.33
CA VAL A 79 35.23 -10.09 40.09
C VAL A 79 35.33 -8.79 39.27
N TRP A 80 36.36 -8.64 38.43
CA TRP A 80 36.51 -7.46 37.55
C TRP A 80 35.55 -7.46 36.34
N LEU A 81 35.01 -8.61 35.92
CA LEU A 81 33.98 -8.74 34.90
C LEU A 81 32.58 -8.34 35.41
N GLY A 82 32.37 -8.20 36.71
CA GLY A 82 31.10 -7.78 37.29
C GLY A 82 30.65 -6.39 36.80
N ALA A 83 31.55 -5.41 36.83
CA ALA A 83 31.25 -4.06 36.30
C ALA A 83 31.07 -4.06 34.79
N VAL A 84 31.91 -4.79 34.05
CA VAL A 84 31.80 -4.93 32.59
C VAL A 84 30.52 -5.66 32.19
N GLY A 85 30.18 -6.74 32.86
CA GLY A 85 28.93 -7.48 32.62
C GLY A 85 27.68 -6.64 32.88
N LYS A 86 27.67 -5.86 33.97
CA LYS A 86 26.60 -4.91 34.28
C LYS A 86 26.51 -3.82 33.18
N PHE A 87 27.62 -3.30 32.73
CA PHE A 87 27.70 -2.32 31.67
C PHE A 87 27.10 -2.88 30.35
N ILE A 88 27.49 -4.11 29.97
CA ILE A 88 26.96 -4.78 28.78
C ILE A 88 25.45 -5.01 28.89
N ILE A 89 24.97 -5.50 30.03
CA ILE A 89 23.53 -5.71 30.27
C ILE A 89 22.77 -4.39 30.19
N ASN A 90 23.30 -3.31 30.77
CA ASN A 90 22.67 -2.00 30.71
C ASN A 90 22.64 -1.43 29.29
N ILE A 91 23.73 -1.58 28.49
CA ILE A 91 23.76 -1.21 27.07
C ILE A 91 22.71 -2.02 26.29
N TYR A 92 22.64 -3.33 26.50
CA TYR A 92 21.62 -4.18 25.89
C TYR A 92 20.21 -3.66 26.19
N LYS A 93 19.92 -3.36 27.46
CA LYS A 93 18.61 -2.81 27.86
C LYS A 93 18.29 -1.52 27.12
N ILE A 94 19.21 -0.55 27.14
CA ILE A 94 19.03 0.75 26.48
C ILE A 94 18.76 0.54 24.99
N ILE A 95 19.61 -0.20 24.28
CA ILE A 95 19.48 -0.36 22.83
C ILE A 95 18.18 -1.06 22.47
N VAL A 96 17.87 -2.18 23.12
CA VAL A 96 16.71 -2.99 22.74
C VAL A 96 15.40 -2.34 23.15
N SER A 97 15.32 -1.74 24.35
CA SER A 97 14.12 -1.00 24.75
C SER A 97 13.89 0.24 23.87
N SER A 98 14.95 0.97 23.53
CA SER A 98 14.85 2.10 22.60
C SER A 98 14.31 1.65 21.24
N ILE A 99 14.81 0.56 20.67
CA ILE A 99 14.28 0.02 19.40
C ILE A 99 12.79 -0.35 19.56
N VAL A 100 12.43 -1.02 20.65
CA VAL A 100 11.04 -1.43 20.90
C VAL A 100 10.12 -0.22 21.00
N PHE A 101 10.44 0.75 21.86
CA PHE A 101 9.54 1.90 22.09
C PHE A 101 9.55 2.90 20.96
N LEU A 102 10.69 3.13 20.29
CA LEU A 102 10.72 3.94 19.05
C LEU A 102 9.85 3.31 17.95
N THR A 103 9.92 1.98 17.81
CA THR A 103 9.09 1.28 16.82
C THR A 103 7.61 1.40 17.18
N LEU A 104 7.20 1.17 18.43
CA LEU A 104 5.80 1.24 18.87
C LEU A 104 5.21 2.65 18.73
N LEU A 105 5.98 3.66 19.08
CA LEU A 105 5.51 5.05 19.04
C LEU A 105 5.56 5.61 17.61
N GLY A 106 6.59 5.27 16.85
CA GLY A 106 6.67 5.61 15.41
C GLY A 106 5.56 4.93 14.59
N ASP A 107 5.15 3.74 15.01
CA ASP A 107 4.05 3.00 14.41
C ASP A 107 2.69 3.73 14.53
N ILE A 108 2.51 4.58 15.54
CA ILE A 108 1.28 5.40 15.72
C ILE A 108 1.06 6.31 14.52
N GLU A 109 2.09 7.09 14.14
CA GLU A 109 2.02 8.02 13.02
C GLU A 109 2.03 7.27 11.68
N TYR A 110 2.83 6.20 11.59
CA TYR A 110 2.85 5.36 10.40
C TYR A 110 1.47 4.74 10.13
N TYR A 111 0.78 4.27 11.18
CA TYR A 111 -0.57 3.73 11.05
C TYR A 111 -1.59 4.81 10.67
N ARG A 112 -1.46 6.02 11.21
CA ARG A 112 -2.34 7.15 10.86
C ARG A 112 -2.30 7.44 9.36
N GLU A 113 -1.11 7.37 8.76
CA GLU A 113 -0.93 7.62 7.34
C GLU A 113 -1.36 6.42 6.47
N PHE A 114 -0.89 5.24 6.82
CA PHE A 114 -1.00 4.08 5.94
C PHE A 114 -2.11 3.09 6.30
N ASN A 115 -2.79 3.26 7.44
CA ASN A 115 -3.80 2.36 8.01
C ASN A 115 -3.33 0.91 8.20
N PHE A 116 -2.03 0.67 8.33
CA PHE A 116 -1.41 -0.59 8.73
C PHE A 116 -0.09 -0.35 9.44
N HIS A 117 0.37 -1.34 10.19
CA HIS A 117 1.56 -1.22 11.02
C HIS A 117 2.84 -1.04 10.22
N LEU A 118 3.84 -0.43 10.88
CA LEU A 118 5.19 -0.29 10.41
C LEU A 118 5.73 -1.62 9.88
N ASN A 119 6.28 -1.62 8.69
CA ASN A 119 6.76 -2.83 8.01
C ASN A 119 8.05 -2.57 7.21
N ALA A 120 8.56 -3.61 6.55
CA ALA A 120 9.84 -3.55 5.83
C ALA A 120 9.89 -2.47 4.74
N THR A 121 8.76 -1.99 4.23
CA THR A 121 8.75 -0.94 3.20
C THR A 121 9.28 0.39 3.68
N ILE A 122 9.37 0.62 5.01
CA ILE A 122 9.99 1.84 5.53
C ILE A 122 11.46 1.96 5.10
N PHE A 123 12.15 0.84 4.93
CA PHE A 123 13.54 0.83 4.47
C PHE A 123 13.68 1.13 2.97
N ASP A 124 12.60 1.05 2.20
CA ASP A 124 12.61 1.46 0.79
C ASP A 124 12.72 2.96 0.61
N TYR A 125 12.34 3.71 1.65
CA TYR A 125 12.43 5.17 1.68
C TYR A 125 13.79 5.68 2.16
N THR A 126 14.70 4.81 2.64
CA THR A 126 16.03 5.23 3.12
C THR A 126 16.91 5.84 2.03
N ASP A 127 16.65 5.54 0.77
CA ASP A 127 17.36 6.12 -0.36
C ASP A 127 16.88 7.56 -0.69
N HIS A 128 15.77 8.00 -0.05
CA HIS A 128 15.13 9.31 -0.22
C HIS A 128 15.01 10.05 1.12
N MET A 129 16.09 10.04 1.91
CA MET A 129 16.09 10.65 3.26
C MET A 129 15.75 12.14 3.26
N ASP A 130 16.05 12.86 2.18
CA ASP A 130 15.73 14.29 2.04
C ASP A 130 14.20 14.49 1.98
N GLU A 131 13.50 13.64 1.25
CA GLU A 131 12.03 13.68 1.12
C GLU A 131 11.33 13.24 2.41
N ILE A 132 11.86 12.21 3.08
CA ILE A 132 11.39 11.81 4.41
C ILE A 132 11.62 12.94 5.42
N GLY A 133 12.80 13.56 5.39
CA GLY A 133 13.11 14.69 6.27
C GLY A 133 12.14 15.84 6.08
N LEU A 134 11.77 16.16 4.85
CA LEU A 134 10.78 17.18 4.52
C LEU A 134 9.38 16.77 4.99
N THR A 135 8.98 15.53 4.77
CA THR A 135 7.69 15.00 5.23
C THR A 135 7.60 15.02 6.77
N ILE A 136 8.68 14.64 7.46
CA ILE A 136 8.75 14.69 8.92
C ILE A 136 8.68 16.13 9.46
N LEU A 137 9.37 17.08 8.81
CA LEU A 137 9.45 18.47 9.29
C LEU A 137 8.22 19.31 8.97
N TYR A 138 7.52 19.01 7.89
CA TYR A 138 6.46 19.86 7.34
C TYR A 138 5.11 19.16 7.16
N GLY A 139 5.02 17.83 7.40
CA GLY A 139 3.75 17.12 7.43
C GLY A 139 2.98 17.38 8.74
N ASP A 140 1.69 17.15 8.73
CA ASP A 140 0.80 17.20 9.91
C ASP A 140 1.04 16.07 10.92
N TYR A 141 2.31 15.67 11.09
CA TYR A 141 2.69 14.58 11.94
C TYR A 141 3.12 15.07 13.32
N ASN A 142 2.64 14.40 14.37
CA ASN A 142 2.99 14.73 15.76
C ASN A 142 4.34 14.13 16.18
N TYR A 143 5.37 14.16 15.31
CA TYR A 143 6.68 13.56 15.60
C TYR A 143 7.34 14.13 16.87
N LEU A 144 7.13 15.40 17.17
CA LEU A 144 7.60 15.98 18.44
C LEU A 144 6.89 15.33 19.63
N ALA A 145 5.58 15.13 19.55
CA ALA A 145 4.83 14.43 20.61
C ALA A 145 5.29 12.97 20.75
N VAL A 146 5.49 12.27 19.62
CA VAL A 146 6.04 10.92 19.59
C VAL A 146 7.43 10.87 20.22
N PHE A 147 8.31 11.83 19.92
CA PHE A 147 9.64 11.91 20.51
C PHE A 147 9.58 12.17 22.02
N PHE A 148 8.76 13.11 22.51
CA PHE A 148 8.59 13.35 23.93
C PHE A 148 8.00 12.14 24.66
N LEU A 149 7.01 11.46 24.06
CA LEU A 149 6.46 10.22 24.61
C LEU A 149 7.52 9.13 24.69
N PHE A 150 8.37 9.01 23.66
CA PHE A 150 9.51 8.09 23.68
C PHE A 150 10.45 8.39 24.85
N VAL A 151 10.87 9.65 25.01
CA VAL A 151 11.77 10.04 26.11
C VAL A 151 11.16 9.71 27.49
N ILE A 152 9.85 9.94 27.66
CA ILE A 152 9.14 9.64 28.89
C ILE A 152 9.05 8.13 29.14
N ILE A 153 8.63 7.34 28.16
CA ILE A 153 8.41 5.89 28.30
C ILE A 153 9.74 5.17 28.46
N GLU A 154 10.73 5.51 27.65
CA GLU A 154 12.09 4.95 27.77
C GLU A 154 12.74 5.35 29.09
N GLY A 155 12.63 6.62 29.48
CA GLY A 155 13.12 7.09 30.79
C GLY A 155 12.48 6.35 31.96
N LEU A 156 11.17 6.14 31.92
CA LEU A 156 10.44 5.39 32.94
C LEU A 156 10.89 3.92 32.97
N TYR A 157 11.02 3.28 31.80
CA TYR A 157 11.54 1.93 31.69
C TYR A 157 12.93 1.81 32.30
N LEU A 158 13.88 2.66 31.89
CA LEU A 158 15.25 2.61 32.36
C LEU A 158 15.34 2.90 33.88
N PHE A 159 14.53 3.85 34.36
CA PHE A 159 14.46 4.13 35.80
C PHE A 159 14.02 2.90 36.63
N ILE A 160 12.96 2.22 36.20
CA ILE A 160 12.46 1.01 36.88
C ILE A 160 13.47 -0.14 36.74
N SER A 161 13.98 -0.37 35.54
CA SER A 161 14.85 -1.49 35.19
C SER A 161 16.24 -1.38 35.84
N PHE A 162 16.85 -0.18 35.86
CA PHE A 162 18.14 0.03 36.50
C PHE A 162 18.05 -0.05 38.02
N ASN A 163 16.97 0.45 38.63
CA ASN A 163 16.74 0.33 40.06
C ASN A 163 16.43 -1.12 40.51
N SER A 164 15.92 -1.93 39.56
CA SER A 164 15.65 -3.35 39.83
C SER A 164 16.91 -4.22 39.77
N PHE A 165 17.93 -3.78 39.03
CA PHE A 165 19.22 -4.49 38.91
C PHE A 165 20.22 -3.99 39.94
N ASN A 166 20.08 -4.45 41.17
CA ASN A 166 20.99 -4.06 42.26
C ASN A 166 22.19 -5.00 42.34
N GLU A 167 23.38 -4.44 42.64
CA GLU A 167 24.64 -5.23 42.79
C GLU A 167 24.56 -6.33 43.83
N ASP A 168 23.64 -6.20 44.80
CA ASP A 168 23.44 -7.16 45.88
C ASP A 168 22.92 -8.52 45.43
N VAL A 169 22.34 -8.61 44.21
CA VAL A 169 21.95 -9.89 43.57
C VAL A 169 23.17 -10.81 43.38
N TYR A 170 24.39 -10.25 43.35
CA TYR A 170 25.61 -10.95 43.01
C TYR A 170 26.67 -10.96 44.11
N LYS A 171 26.56 -10.14 45.16
CA LYS A 171 27.57 -10.02 46.22
C LYS A 171 27.64 -11.21 47.18
N ASP A 172 26.57 -11.96 47.40
CA ASP A 172 26.51 -13.07 48.37
C ASP A 172 26.74 -14.47 47.78
N ARG A 173 27.43 -14.58 46.65
CA ARG A 173 27.56 -15.81 45.84
C ARG A 173 28.69 -16.74 46.26
N GLU A 174 29.13 -16.74 47.51
CA GLU A 174 30.15 -17.67 47.98
C GLU A 174 29.70 -19.15 48.09
N LYS A 175 28.43 -19.47 47.94
CA LYS A 175 27.89 -20.82 48.12
C LYS A 175 27.37 -21.44 46.83
N GLY A 176 27.86 -22.62 46.43
CA GLY A 176 27.49 -23.36 45.21
C GLY A 176 25.99 -23.63 45.03
N ILE A 177 25.19 -23.59 46.10
CA ILE A 177 23.71 -23.75 46.05
C ILE A 177 23.00 -22.62 45.28
N THR A 178 23.49 -21.37 45.44
CA THR A 178 22.87 -20.21 44.71
C THR A 178 23.13 -20.26 43.22
N PHE A 179 24.27 -20.79 42.80
CA PHE A 179 24.62 -20.97 41.38
C PHE A 179 23.71 -21.98 40.68
N LEU A 180 23.43 -23.13 41.28
CA LEU A 180 22.53 -24.13 40.75
C LEU A 180 21.09 -23.60 40.65
N SER A 181 20.66 -22.83 41.66
CA SER A 181 19.35 -22.17 41.64
C SER A 181 19.22 -21.14 40.50
N ASP A 182 20.29 -20.36 40.26
CA ASP A 182 20.29 -19.37 39.17
C ASP A 182 20.27 -20.04 37.80
N ILE A 183 21.08 -21.09 37.59
CA ILE A 183 21.06 -21.87 36.34
C ILE A 183 19.69 -22.53 36.14
N GLY A 184 19.10 -23.10 37.19
CA GLY A 184 17.75 -23.66 37.12
C GLY A 184 16.70 -22.61 36.74
N THR A 185 16.81 -21.39 37.29
CA THR A 185 15.91 -20.27 36.94
C THR A 185 16.11 -19.83 35.50
N ILE A 186 17.35 -19.66 35.04
CA ILE A 186 17.67 -19.29 33.63
C ILE A 186 17.12 -20.34 32.70
N PHE A 187 17.29 -21.61 32.99
CA PHE A 187 16.80 -22.71 32.18
C PHE A 187 15.26 -22.72 32.10
N LEU A 188 14.58 -22.61 33.23
CA LEU A 188 13.12 -22.59 33.31
C LEU A 188 12.54 -21.37 32.56
N VAL A 189 13.05 -20.16 32.82
CA VAL A 189 12.61 -18.95 32.17
C VAL A 189 12.94 -19.00 30.67
N GLY A 190 14.08 -19.62 30.29
CA GLY A 190 14.44 -19.85 28.90
C GLY A 190 13.42 -20.71 28.17
N ILE A 191 12.99 -21.82 28.75
CA ILE A 191 11.92 -22.68 28.19
C ILE A 191 10.63 -21.88 28.06
N LEU A 192 10.20 -21.17 29.08
CA LEU A 192 8.99 -20.35 29.08
C LEU A 192 9.09 -19.24 28.03
N SER A 193 10.27 -18.62 27.86
CA SER A 193 10.49 -17.60 26.82
C SER A 193 10.37 -18.16 25.40
N VAL A 194 10.85 -19.38 25.15
CA VAL A 194 10.68 -20.04 23.85
C VAL A 194 9.18 -20.25 23.52
N PHE A 195 8.41 -20.76 24.47
CA PHE A 195 6.97 -20.94 24.29
C PHE A 195 6.22 -19.61 24.15
N GLY A 196 6.58 -18.61 24.93
CA GLY A 196 6.00 -17.28 24.86
C GLY A 196 6.31 -16.58 23.54
N ALA A 197 7.57 -16.63 23.09
CA ALA A 197 8.00 -16.08 21.80
C ALA A 197 7.27 -16.74 20.62
N ARG A 198 7.02 -18.06 20.73
CA ARG A 198 6.25 -18.82 19.73
C ARG A 198 4.76 -18.42 19.70
N GLY A 199 4.22 -17.76 20.71
CA GLY A 199 2.80 -17.43 20.86
C GLY A 199 1.94 -18.54 21.43
N GLY A 200 2.54 -19.51 22.16
CA GLY A 200 1.86 -20.60 22.86
C GLY A 200 2.08 -21.99 22.24
N PHE A 201 1.15 -22.91 22.53
CA PHE A 201 1.27 -24.35 22.21
C PHE A 201 0.60 -24.76 20.88
N SER A 202 0.09 -23.82 20.07
CA SER A 202 -0.53 -24.15 18.81
C SER A 202 0.45 -24.74 17.78
N GLN A 203 -0.05 -25.48 16.78
CA GLN A 203 0.80 -26.06 15.72
C GLN A 203 1.54 -24.99 14.92
N SER A 204 0.91 -23.83 14.65
CA SER A 204 1.53 -22.70 13.97
C SER A 204 2.21 -21.74 14.95
N THR A 205 3.32 -21.15 14.54
CA THR A 205 3.92 -20.00 15.23
C THR A 205 3.00 -18.79 15.16
N LEU A 206 3.20 -17.82 16.06
CA LEU A 206 2.45 -16.57 16.06
C LEU A 206 2.50 -15.91 14.67
N ASN A 207 1.34 -15.55 14.17
CA ASN A 207 1.15 -14.87 12.90
C ASN A 207 0.02 -13.82 13.01
N TRP A 208 -0.16 -13.03 11.96
CA TRP A 208 -1.16 -11.96 11.88
C TRP A 208 -2.59 -12.44 12.13
N GLY A 209 -2.94 -13.65 11.65
CA GLY A 209 -4.27 -14.23 11.76
C GLY A 209 -4.79 -14.29 13.20
N ARG A 210 -3.90 -14.37 14.19
CA ARG A 210 -4.30 -14.36 15.61
C ARG A 210 -4.86 -13.02 16.09
N ALA A 211 -4.59 -11.93 15.38
CA ALA A 211 -5.14 -10.62 15.67
C ALA A 211 -6.55 -10.41 15.09
N TYR A 212 -6.97 -11.24 14.14
CA TYR A 212 -8.25 -11.09 13.46
C TYR A 212 -9.36 -11.84 14.20
N PHE A 213 -9.84 -11.23 15.29
CA PHE A 213 -10.87 -11.78 16.17
C PHE A 213 -12.27 -11.16 15.95
N SER A 214 -12.37 -10.18 15.07
CA SER A 214 -13.60 -9.44 14.78
C SER A 214 -13.66 -8.99 13.31
N SER A 215 -14.83 -8.55 12.86
CA SER A 215 -15.00 -7.89 11.56
C SER A 215 -14.51 -6.43 11.52
N TYR A 216 -14.05 -5.89 12.63
CA TYR A 216 -13.57 -4.52 12.73
C TYR A 216 -12.07 -4.46 12.54
N THR A 217 -11.63 -4.00 11.37
CA THR A 217 -10.20 -3.93 11.00
C THR A 217 -9.37 -3.18 12.03
N PHE A 218 -9.83 -2.03 12.51
CA PHE A 218 -9.08 -1.25 13.49
C PHE A 218 -8.90 -1.98 14.82
N ALA A 219 -9.92 -2.72 15.32
CA ALA A 219 -9.79 -3.53 16.52
C ALA A 219 -8.76 -4.67 16.34
N ASN A 220 -8.76 -5.28 15.16
CA ASN A 220 -7.79 -6.33 14.80
C ASN A 220 -6.38 -5.75 14.72
N GLN A 221 -6.20 -4.60 14.04
CA GLN A 221 -4.91 -3.91 13.96
C GLN A 221 -4.42 -3.46 15.35
N THR A 222 -5.30 -2.94 16.20
CA THR A 222 -4.95 -2.57 17.58
C THR A 222 -4.39 -3.76 18.39
N ALA A 223 -4.79 -4.99 18.09
CA ALA A 223 -4.23 -6.18 18.75
C ALA A 223 -2.79 -6.49 18.32
N ILE A 224 -2.37 -6.10 17.13
CA ILE A 224 -1.01 -6.34 16.64
C ILE A 224 -0.02 -5.42 17.38
N ASN A 225 1.18 -5.93 17.66
CA ASN A 225 2.29 -5.14 18.18
C ASN A 225 3.16 -4.66 17.00
N GLY A 226 3.45 -3.36 16.91
CA GLY A 226 4.22 -2.77 15.79
C GLY A 226 5.63 -3.38 15.65
N VAL A 227 6.29 -3.77 16.75
CA VAL A 227 7.59 -4.46 16.69
C VAL A 227 7.45 -5.83 16.07
N PHE A 228 6.40 -6.57 16.44
CA PHE A 228 6.10 -7.86 15.81
C PHE A 228 5.83 -7.68 14.31
N ALA A 229 5.04 -6.66 13.96
CA ALA A 229 4.71 -6.33 12.58
C ALA A 229 5.96 -6.07 11.74
N LEU A 230 6.84 -5.18 12.22
CA LEU A 230 8.09 -4.86 11.55
C LEU A 230 9.01 -6.08 11.46
N GLY A 231 9.24 -6.78 12.59
CA GLY A 231 10.11 -7.96 12.63
C GLY A 231 9.64 -9.08 11.69
N LYS A 232 8.34 -9.33 11.66
CA LYS A 232 7.74 -10.33 10.77
C LYS A 232 7.86 -9.94 9.31
N SER A 233 7.61 -8.68 8.96
CA SER A 233 7.73 -8.19 7.59
C SER A 233 9.18 -8.22 7.08
N LEU A 234 10.16 -7.94 7.94
CA LEU A 234 11.59 -8.08 7.63
C LEU A 234 12.00 -9.54 7.39
N ASP A 235 11.52 -10.47 8.25
CA ASP A 235 11.76 -11.91 8.06
C ASP A 235 11.18 -12.39 6.73
N LEU A 236 9.99 -11.90 6.37
CA LEU A 236 9.35 -12.20 5.09
C LEU A 236 10.13 -11.65 3.91
N ALA A 237 10.48 -10.36 3.94
CA ALA A 237 11.29 -9.74 2.89
C ALA A 237 12.63 -10.47 2.70
N ARG A 238 13.28 -10.88 3.80
CA ARG A 238 14.52 -11.67 3.76
C ARG A 238 14.32 -13.06 3.15
N LYS A 239 13.18 -13.71 3.42
CA LYS A 239 12.85 -15.05 2.89
C LYS A 239 12.48 -14.97 1.42
N ASP A 240 11.72 -13.96 1.00
CA ASP A 240 11.39 -13.69 -0.39
C ASP A 240 12.67 -13.48 -1.21
N ASN A 241 13.60 -12.68 -0.69
CA ASN A 241 14.90 -12.47 -1.33
C ASN A 241 15.78 -13.74 -1.41
N LYS A 242 15.66 -14.66 -0.43
CA LYS A 242 16.50 -15.86 -0.37
C LYS A 242 15.91 -17.09 -1.07
N LYS A 243 14.58 -17.24 -1.16
CA LYS A 243 13.93 -18.49 -1.56
C LYS A 243 12.86 -18.36 -2.63
N GLY A 244 12.44 -17.15 -3.03
CA GLY A 244 11.36 -16.94 -3.99
C GLY A 244 10.05 -17.67 -3.62
N LYS A 245 9.78 -17.88 -2.34
CA LYS A 245 8.57 -18.57 -1.89
C LYS A 245 7.50 -17.57 -1.48
N SER A 246 6.37 -17.60 -2.19
CA SER A 246 5.13 -16.95 -1.78
C SER A 246 4.57 -17.60 -0.52
N GLN A 247 3.96 -16.78 0.37
CA GLN A 247 3.23 -17.26 1.55
C GLN A 247 1.79 -17.68 1.23
N VAL A 248 1.32 -17.40 0.01
CA VAL A 248 0.02 -17.88 -0.47
C VAL A 248 0.10 -19.37 -0.64
N SER A 249 -0.74 -20.09 0.08
CA SER A 249 -0.93 -21.52 -0.17
C SER A 249 -1.46 -21.68 -1.58
N ARG A 250 -0.78 -22.50 -2.37
CA ARG A 250 -1.21 -22.81 -3.73
C ARG A 250 -2.48 -23.66 -3.65
N ILE A 251 -3.56 -23.18 -4.24
CA ILE A 251 -4.85 -23.89 -4.29
C ILE A 251 -5.01 -24.58 -5.64
N PHE A 252 -4.49 -23.97 -6.72
CA PHE A 252 -4.65 -24.42 -8.08
C PHE A 252 -3.36 -25.01 -8.65
N THR A 253 -3.51 -25.99 -9.53
CA THR A 253 -2.44 -26.46 -10.43
C THR A 253 -2.14 -25.41 -11.50
N GLU A 254 -1.02 -25.54 -12.21
CA GLU A 254 -0.67 -24.60 -13.29
C GLU A 254 -1.68 -24.62 -14.43
N GLU A 255 -2.21 -25.80 -14.75
CA GLU A 255 -3.20 -25.94 -15.79
C GLU A 255 -4.54 -25.30 -15.39
N GLU A 256 -4.99 -25.51 -14.13
CA GLU A 256 -6.19 -24.85 -13.61
C GLU A 256 -6.04 -23.33 -13.59
N LEU A 257 -4.88 -22.79 -13.20
CA LEU A 257 -4.63 -21.35 -13.24
C LEU A 257 -4.72 -20.79 -14.66
N LYS A 258 -4.15 -21.50 -15.62
CA LYS A 258 -4.20 -21.14 -17.04
C LYS A 258 -5.62 -21.17 -17.59
N GLU A 259 -6.36 -22.25 -17.34
CA GLU A 259 -7.75 -22.39 -17.77
C GLU A 259 -8.65 -21.31 -17.14
N ASN A 260 -8.53 -21.13 -15.83
CA ASN A 260 -9.32 -20.16 -15.09
C ASN A 260 -9.09 -18.74 -15.61
N ILE A 261 -7.83 -18.28 -15.70
CA ILE A 261 -7.56 -16.92 -16.14
C ILE A 261 -8.01 -16.69 -17.59
N ARG A 262 -7.76 -17.63 -18.47
CA ARG A 262 -8.21 -17.54 -19.87
C ARG A 262 -9.74 -17.47 -19.99
N SER A 263 -10.47 -18.17 -19.11
CA SER A 263 -11.93 -18.07 -19.06
C SER A 263 -12.44 -16.71 -18.56
N TYR A 264 -11.66 -16.02 -17.70
CA TYR A 264 -12.06 -14.71 -17.16
C TYR A 264 -11.75 -13.55 -18.11
N ILE A 265 -10.60 -13.60 -18.83
CA ILE A 265 -10.14 -12.47 -19.64
C ILE A 265 -10.27 -12.71 -21.15
N GLY A 266 -10.35 -13.96 -21.60
CA GLY A 266 -10.40 -14.32 -23.00
C GLY A 266 -11.74 -13.97 -23.64
N THR A 267 -11.70 -13.55 -24.91
CA THR A 267 -12.85 -13.27 -25.75
C THR A 267 -12.71 -14.03 -27.08
N GLU A 268 -13.74 -14.08 -27.89
CA GLU A 268 -13.66 -14.68 -29.25
C GLU A 268 -12.67 -13.94 -30.18
N LYS A 269 -12.26 -12.72 -29.82
CA LYS A 269 -11.29 -11.91 -30.55
C LYS A 269 -9.83 -12.29 -30.22
N ASP A 270 -9.62 -13.15 -29.23
CA ASP A 270 -8.33 -13.44 -28.65
C ASP A 270 -7.75 -14.78 -29.13
N LYS A 271 -6.47 -14.76 -29.51
CA LYS A 271 -5.69 -15.95 -29.79
C LYS A 271 -4.50 -16.00 -28.84
N PHE A 272 -4.50 -16.92 -27.87
CA PHE A 272 -3.37 -17.14 -26.95
C PHE A 272 -2.16 -17.70 -27.69
N LEU A 273 -0.97 -17.13 -27.40
CA LEU A 273 0.26 -17.36 -28.16
C LEU A 273 1.32 -18.15 -27.39
N SER A 274 1.20 -18.26 -26.06
CA SER A 274 2.26 -18.82 -25.23
C SER A 274 1.68 -19.66 -24.09
N ASP A 275 2.37 -20.74 -23.75
CA ASP A 275 2.13 -21.50 -22.52
C ASP A 275 3.01 -21.04 -21.37
N LYS A 276 4.12 -20.34 -21.66
CA LYS A 276 5.00 -19.77 -20.63
C LYS A 276 4.43 -18.47 -20.06
N ASN A 277 4.01 -17.54 -20.92
CA ASN A 277 3.19 -16.39 -20.53
C ASN A 277 1.74 -16.69 -20.94
N VAL A 278 0.99 -17.31 -20.04
CA VAL A 278 -0.36 -17.84 -20.30
C VAL A 278 -1.39 -16.78 -20.71
N LEU A 279 -1.07 -15.49 -20.47
CA LEU A 279 -1.87 -14.34 -20.81
C LEU A 279 -1.49 -13.71 -22.14
N LEU A 280 -0.30 -14.06 -22.70
CA LEU A 280 0.14 -13.47 -23.95
C LEU A 280 -0.81 -13.88 -25.08
N ARG A 281 -1.48 -12.91 -25.67
CA ARG A 281 -2.47 -13.12 -26.72
C ARG A 281 -2.41 -12.05 -27.79
N LYS A 282 -2.83 -12.42 -28.96
CA LYS A 282 -3.13 -11.52 -30.08
C LYS A 282 -4.64 -11.28 -30.06
N THR A 283 -5.03 -10.01 -30.00
CA THR A 283 -6.43 -9.58 -30.09
C THR A 283 -6.69 -8.92 -31.44
N GLU A 284 -7.73 -9.38 -32.13
CA GLU A 284 -8.19 -8.82 -33.40
C GLU A 284 -9.48 -8.03 -33.15
N THR A 285 -9.40 -6.70 -33.14
CA THR A 285 -10.56 -5.83 -32.81
C THR A 285 -11.67 -5.87 -33.81
N GLY A 286 -11.42 -6.31 -35.07
CA GLY A 286 -12.34 -6.22 -36.16
C GLY A 286 -12.53 -4.80 -36.70
N LYS A 287 -11.80 -3.80 -36.21
CA LYS A 287 -11.86 -2.39 -36.60
C LYS A 287 -10.58 -2.01 -37.35
N GLU A 288 -10.72 -1.04 -38.26
CA GLU A 288 -9.56 -0.42 -38.91
C GLU A 288 -8.65 0.27 -37.93
N VAL A 289 -7.35 0.29 -38.19
CA VAL A 289 -6.36 1.02 -37.38
C VAL A 289 -6.61 2.53 -37.49
N LYS A 290 -6.70 3.18 -36.34
CA LYS A 290 -6.77 4.64 -36.21
C LYS A 290 -5.46 5.13 -35.55
N ASN A 291 -4.88 6.15 -36.16
CA ASN A 291 -3.64 6.77 -35.68
C ASN A 291 -3.96 8.00 -34.80
N TYR A 292 -4.92 7.87 -33.86
CA TYR A 292 -5.18 8.93 -32.89
C TYR A 292 -4.01 9.05 -31.92
N ASN A 293 -3.65 10.27 -31.55
CA ASN A 293 -2.77 10.48 -30.41
C ASN A 293 -3.44 9.95 -29.13
N VAL A 294 -2.67 9.52 -28.17
CA VAL A 294 -3.15 9.07 -26.87
C VAL A 294 -2.50 9.89 -25.76
N VAL A 295 -3.31 10.57 -24.95
CA VAL A 295 -2.87 11.32 -23.78
C VAL A 295 -3.54 10.71 -22.55
N ILE A 296 -2.76 10.16 -21.62
CA ILE A 296 -3.23 9.71 -20.31
C ILE A 296 -2.90 10.80 -19.29
N VAL A 297 -3.91 11.31 -18.62
CA VAL A 297 -3.77 12.14 -17.44
C VAL A 297 -3.99 11.24 -16.23
N LEU A 298 -2.89 10.79 -15.63
CA LEU A 298 -2.89 10.00 -14.39
C LEU A 298 -2.98 10.98 -13.23
N MET A 299 -4.14 11.00 -12.55
CA MET A 299 -4.45 11.98 -11.51
C MET A 299 -4.09 11.44 -10.15
N GLU A 300 -3.17 12.11 -9.45
CA GLU A 300 -2.73 11.75 -8.10
C GLU A 300 -3.89 11.76 -7.10
N SER A 301 -4.17 10.61 -6.48
CA SER A 301 -5.15 10.42 -5.39
C SER A 301 -6.53 11.05 -5.65
N PHE A 302 -6.94 11.17 -6.92
CA PHE A 302 -8.20 11.82 -7.33
C PHE A 302 -9.36 10.84 -7.17
N MET A 303 -9.92 10.76 -5.96
CA MET A 303 -10.88 9.74 -5.54
C MET A 303 -12.24 9.84 -6.22
N GLY A 304 -12.77 8.70 -6.69
CA GLY A 304 -14.07 8.65 -7.37
C GLY A 304 -15.24 9.10 -6.50
N ASP A 305 -15.25 8.77 -5.21
CA ASP A 305 -16.36 9.11 -4.33
C ASP A 305 -16.35 10.58 -3.84
N THR A 306 -15.30 11.35 -4.16
CA THR A 306 -15.25 12.80 -3.97
C THR A 306 -15.69 13.54 -5.25
N VAL A 307 -15.69 12.85 -6.39
CA VAL A 307 -16.08 13.42 -7.69
C VAL A 307 -17.60 13.55 -7.80
N GLY A 308 -18.08 14.77 -8.12
CA GLY A 308 -19.51 15.10 -8.13
C GLY A 308 -20.38 14.17 -8.99
N VAL A 309 -19.99 13.91 -10.24
CA VAL A 309 -20.75 13.01 -11.15
C VAL A 309 -20.76 11.54 -10.72
N LEU A 310 -19.92 11.17 -9.75
CA LEU A 310 -19.87 9.82 -9.16
C LEU A 310 -20.51 9.74 -7.76
N GLY A 311 -21.21 10.81 -7.36
CA GLY A 311 -21.94 10.87 -6.10
C GLY A 311 -21.21 11.59 -4.96
N GLY A 312 -20.10 12.29 -5.26
CA GLY A 312 -19.41 13.21 -4.35
C GLY A 312 -20.02 14.61 -4.36
N GLU A 313 -19.25 15.58 -3.83
CA GLU A 313 -19.65 16.99 -3.76
C GLU A 313 -19.51 17.66 -5.14
N PRO A 314 -20.61 18.08 -5.79
CA PRO A 314 -20.57 18.63 -7.15
C PRO A 314 -19.64 19.85 -7.31
N ASP A 315 -19.58 20.71 -6.28
CA ASP A 315 -18.80 21.95 -6.30
C ASP A 315 -17.28 21.72 -6.13
N LEU A 316 -16.87 20.51 -5.77
CA LEU A 316 -15.45 20.17 -5.70
C LEU A 316 -14.84 19.87 -7.08
N THR A 317 -15.64 19.37 -8.02
CA THR A 317 -15.14 18.90 -9.33
C THR A 317 -15.93 19.41 -10.51
N PRO A 318 -16.25 20.72 -10.61
CA PRO A 318 -17.09 21.26 -11.68
C PRO A 318 -16.48 21.05 -13.09
N ASN A 319 -15.14 21.06 -13.22
CA ASN A 319 -14.47 20.87 -14.48
C ASN A 319 -14.47 19.41 -14.92
N TYR A 320 -14.22 18.49 -13.99
CA TYR A 320 -14.30 17.06 -14.26
C TYR A 320 -15.73 16.62 -14.57
N ASN A 321 -16.72 17.18 -13.86
CA ASN A 321 -18.13 16.92 -14.10
C ASN A 321 -18.50 17.30 -15.54
N LYS A 322 -18.10 18.49 -16.00
CA LYS A 322 -18.31 18.93 -17.38
C LYS A 322 -17.60 18.04 -18.40
N LEU A 323 -16.37 17.62 -18.12
CA LEU A 323 -15.62 16.69 -18.96
C LEU A 323 -16.35 15.35 -19.10
N ALA A 324 -16.95 14.86 -18.01
CA ALA A 324 -17.73 13.64 -17.98
C ALA A 324 -19.03 13.73 -18.80
N GLU A 325 -19.65 14.91 -18.88
CA GLU A 325 -20.81 15.15 -19.75
C GLU A 325 -20.48 15.15 -21.24
N GLU A 326 -19.22 15.43 -21.60
CA GLU A 326 -18.76 15.48 -22.99
C GLU A 326 -18.14 14.15 -23.46
N GLY A 327 -17.56 13.36 -22.52
CA GLY A 327 -16.82 12.14 -22.77
C GLY A 327 -17.58 10.86 -22.47
N ILE A 328 -16.88 9.72 -22.52
CA ILE A 328 -17.38 8.44 -22.02
C ILE A 328 -17.05 8.36 -20.52
N LEU A 329 -18.07 8.37 -19.69
CA LEU A 329 -17.98 8.27 -18.23
C LEU A 329 -18.13 6.81 -17.79
N PHE A 330 -17.21 6.32 -16.92
CA PHE A 330 -17.31 5.02 -16.27
C PHE A 330 -17.70 5.20 -14.82
N THR A 331 -18.89 4.72 -14.44
CA THR A 331 -19.44 4.94 -13.08
C THR A 331 -19.05 3.86 -12.08
N ASN A 332 -18.56 2.71 -12.53
CA ASN A 332 -18.10 1.58 -11.72
C ASN A 332 -16.68 1.17 -12.08
N PHE A 333 -15.74 2.11 -12.05
CA PHE A 333 -14.34 1.86 -12.34
C PHE A 333 -13.50 1.92 -11.06
N PHE A 334 -12.50 1.04 -10.94
CA PHE A 334 -11.74 0.86 -9.71
C PHE A 334 -10.24 0.86 -9.96
N SER A 335 -9.49 1.44 -9.01
CA SER A 335 -8.05 1.25 -8.94
C SER A 335 -7.73 -0.19 -8.51
N ASN A 336 -6.68 -0.75 -9.06
CA ASN A 336 -6.28 -2.12 -8.76
C ASN A 336 -5.49 -2.23 -7.44
N GLY A 337 -4.91 -1.13 -6.98
CA GLY A 337 -4.16 -1.02 -5.74
C GLY A 337 -4.36 0.33 -5.08
N ASN A 338 -3.70 0.55 -3.96
CA ASN A 338 -3.86 1.70 -3.08
C ASN A 338 -2.62 2.62 -3.03
N ARG A 339 -1.78 2.63 -4.08
CA ARG A 339 -0.57 3.46 -4.20
C ARG A 339 -0.24 3.77 -5.65
N SER A 340 0.40 4.92 -5.88
CA SER A 340 0.78 5.41 -7.21
C SER A 340 1.62 4.39 -7.99
N ASN A 341 2.60 3.77 -7.38
CA ASN A 341 3.42 2.75 -8.06
C ASN A 341 2.66 1.47 -8.45
N ARG A 342 1.47 1.24 -7.90
CA ARG A 342 0.55 0.16 -8.31
C ARG A 342 -0.36 0.61 -9.43
N GLY A 343 -0.89 1.84 -9.32
CA GLY A 343 -1.70 2.45 -10.37
C GLY A 343 -0.93 2.60 -11.69
N ILE A 344 0.30 3.13 -11.62
CA ILE A 344 1.20 3.24 -12.79
C ILE A 344 1.40 1.87 -13.47
N LEU A 345 1.71 0.83 -12.69
CA LEU A 345 1.86 -0.53 -13.22
C LEU A 345 0.60 -0.98 -13.96
N SER A 346 -0.55 -0.87 -13.28
CA SER A 346 -1.83 -1.37 -13.80
C SER A 346 -2.30 -0.61 -15.03
N VAL A 347 -2.18 0.72 -15.03
CA VAL A 347 -2.58 1.59 -16.16
C VAL A 347 -1.73 1.31 -17.41
N LEU A 348 -0.40 1.21 -17.21
CA LEU A 348 0.51 1.07 -18.34
C LEU A 348 0.53 -0.34 -18.94
N THR A 349 0.38 -1.37 -18.08
CA THR A 349 0.61 -2.76 -18.49
C THR A 349 -0.61 -3.67 -18.39
N GLY A 350 -1.63 -3.26 -17.65
CA GLY A 350 -2.74 -4.12 -17.27
C GLY A 350 -2.32 -5.28 -16.37
N PHE A 351 -1.18 -5.18 -15.66
CA PHE A 351 -0.72 -6.19 -14.71
C PHE A 351 -1.27 -5.90 -13.31
N PRO A 352 -1.78 -6.93 -12.58
CA PRO A 352 -2.45 -6.70 -11.30
C PRO A 352 -1.47 -6.40 -10.18
N SER A 353 -1.92 -5.55 -9.26
CA SER A 353 -1.28 -5.35 -7.97
C SER A 353 -1.28 -6.64 -7.15
N GLN A 354 -0.29 -6.75 -6.29
CA GLN A 354 -0.14 -7.85 -5.35
C GLN A 354 -0.01 -7.29 -3.95
N TYR A 355 -0.25 -8.11 -2.94
CA TYR A 355 0.08 -7.71 -1.58
C TYR A 355 1.61 -7.63 -1.38
N GLY A 356 2.00 -6.86 -0.35
CA GLY A 356 3.42 -6.61 -0.08
C GLY A 356 4.01 -5.50 -0.95
N LYS A 357 5.30 -5.61 -1.26
CA LYS A 357 6.06 -4.60 -1.99
C LYS A 357 5.62 -4.51 -3.45
N SER A 358 5.41 -3.30 -3.96
CA SER A 358 5.09 -3.08 -5.38
C SER A 358 6.20 -3.61 -6.30
N ILE A 359 5.81 -4.12 -7.46
CA ILE A 359 6.73 -4.65 -8.48
C ILE A 359 7.74 -3.58 -8.95
N LEU A 360 7.33 -2.32 -9.07
CA LEU A 360 8.23 -1.23 -9.46
C LEU A 360 9.45 -1.13 -8.55
N LYS A 361 9.29 -1.45 -7.27
CA LYS A 361 10.35 -1.42 -6.24
C LYS A 361 11.13 -2.74 -6.13
N LYS A 362 10.88 -3.71 -6.99
CA LYS A 362 11.56 -5.00 -7.00
C LYS A 362 12.47 -5.12 -8.23
N PRO A 363 13.54 -5.91 -8.18
CA PRO A 363 14.40 -6.16 -9.34
C PRO A 363 13.64 -6.66 -10.58
N VAL A 364 12.58 -7.42 -10.37
CA VAL A 364 11.73 -7.94 -11.45
C VAL A 364 10.98 -6.84 -12.21
N GLY A 365 10.72 -5.70 -11.57
CA GLY A 365 10.13 -4.52 -12.20
C GLY A 365 11.00 -3.85 -13.26
N GLN A 366 12.30 -4.23 -13.33
CA GLN A 366 13.22 -3.81 -14.39
C GLN A 366 13.13 -4.68 -15.65
N LYS A 367 12.33 -5.74 -15.64
CA LYS A 367 12.07 -6.54 -16.84
C LYS A 367 10.96 -5.91 -17.67
N PRO A 368 11.03 -6.01 -19.02
CA PRO A 368 10.00 -5.45 -19.87
C PRO A 368 8.67 -6.22 -19.74
N PHE A 369 7.61 -5.47 -19.54
CA PHE A 369 6.22 -5.94 -19.70
C PHE A 369 5.75 -5.74 -21.14
N VAL A 370 4.65 -6.36 -21.50
CA VAL A 370 3.90 -5.93 -22.68
C VAL A 370 3.04 -4.73 -22.26
N SER A 371 3.51 -3.52 -22.55
CA SER A 371 2.92 -2.26 -22.11
C SER A 371 2.21 -1.52 -23.24
N LEU A 372 1.29 -0.63 -22.87
CA LEU A 372 0.61 0.26 -23.83
C LEU A 372 1.62 1.12 -24.60
N SER A 373 2.56 1.76 -23.92
CA SER A 373 3.63 2.54 -24.53
C SER A 373 4.49 1.70 -25.48
N GLY A 374 4.81 0.47 -25.14
CA GLY A 374 5.57 -0.45 -25.99
C GLY A 374 4.80 -0.85 -27.26
N ILE A 375 3.50 -1.17 -27.11
CA ILE A 375 2.63 -1.48 -28.27
C ILE A 375 2.50 -0.27 -29.22
N LEU A 376 2.30 0.93 -28.65
CA LEU A 376 2.16 2.15 -29.44
C LEU A 376 3.49 2.54 -30.11
N LYS A 377 4.61 2.37 -29.42
CA LYS A 377 5.95 2.54 -30.01
C LYS A 377 6.16 1.60 -31.21
N ASP A 378 5.77 0.32 -31.08
CA ASP A 378 5.82 -0.65 -32.20
C ASP A 378 4.92 -0.24 -33.37
N ARG A 379 3.86 0.57 -33.13
CA ARG A 379 2.99 1.21 -34.13
C ARG A 379 3.54 2.55 -34.66
N GLY A 380 4.76 2.95 -34.26
CA GLY A 380 5.42 4.18 -34.75
C GLY A 380 5.11 5.46 -33.98
N TYR A 381 4.47 5.36 -32.81
CA TYR A 381 4.24 6.51 -31.94
C TYR A 381 5.54 6.97 -31.27
N SER A 382 5.73 8.30 -31.13
CA SER A 382 6.66 8.82 -30.14
C SER A 382 6.05 8.70 -28.74
N THR A 383 6.87 8.34 -27.75
CA THR A 383 6.39 8.02 -26.39
C THR A 383 7.01 8.94 -25.36
N HIS A 384 6.18 9.52 -24.50
CA HIS A 384 6.54 10.59 -23.59
C HIS A 384 5.93 10.37 -22.21
N PHE A 385 6.63 10.78 -21.15
CA PHE A 385 6.15 10.84 -19.79
C PHE A 385 6.52 12.19 -19.15
N MET A 386 5.57 12.83 -18.46
CA MET A 386 5.77 14.08 -17.74
C MET A 386 5.29 13.96 -16.30
N TYR A 387 6.15 14.40 -15.36
CA TYR A 387 5.86 14.42 -13.94
C TYR A 387 6.43 15.67 -13.28
N GLY A 388 5.63 16.37 -12.48
CA GLY A 388 6.07 17.57 -11.77
C GLY A 388 7.04 17.31 -10.62
N GLY A 389 7.22 16.07 -10.19
CA GLY A 389 8.11 15.63 -9.12
C GLY A 389 9.41 15.01 -9.60
N ASP A 390 10.06 14.27 -8.68
CA ASP A 390 11.26 13.49 -8.95
C ASP A 390 10.92 12.19 -9.65
N ILE A 391 11.31 12.08 -10.92
CA ILE A 391 10.97 10.91 -11.75
C ILE A 391 11.77 9.64 -11.35
N GLU A 392 12.83 9.76 -10.54
CA GLU A 392 13.56 8.61 -10.01
C GLU A 392 12.86 8.02 -8.77
N PHE A 393 11.95 8.80 -8.16
CA PHE A 393 11.14 8.32 -7.05
C PHE A 393 10.37 7.04 -7.45
N ASP A 394 10.30 6.07 -6.54
CA ASP A 394 9.64 4.76 -6.76
C ASP A 394 10.13 4.01 -8.02
N ASN A 395 11.31 4.40 -8.56
CA ASN A 395 11.90 3.83 -9.76
C ASN A 395 11.02 4.03 -11.02
N MET A 396 10.22 5.10 -11.07
CA MET A 396 9.33 5.39 -12.19
C MET A 396 10.09 5.49 -13.52
N LYS A 397 11.19 6.28 -13.58
CA LYS A 397 11.99 6.44 -14.79
C LYS A 397 12.46 5.10 -15.37
N GLY A 398 13.07 4.26 -14.52
CA GLY A 398 13.55 2.95 -14.93
C GLY A 398 12.44 2.04 -15.44
N PHE A 399 11.27 2.08 -14.79
CA PHE A 399 10.10 1.32 -15.21
C PHE A 399 9.55 1.80 -16.56
N PHE A 400 9.32 3.08 -16.73
CA PHE A 400 8.79 3.65 -17.98
C PHE A 400 9.76 3.44 -19.16
N GLU A 401 11.06 3.68 -18.96
CA GLU A 401 12.09 3.50 -19.99
C GLU A 401 12.13 2.03 -20.46
N THR A 402 12.14 1.08 -19.52
CA THR A 402 12.12 -0.36 -19.80
C THR A 402 10.87 -0.77 -20.58
N ASN A 403 9.75 -0.05 -20.37
CA ASN A 403 8.46 -0.34 -20.95
C ASN A 403 8.11 0.54 -22.16
N GLY A 404 9.11 1.13 -22.81
CA GLY A 404 8.99 1.73 -24.13
C GLY A 404 8.79 3.24 -24.17
N VAL A 405 8.86 3.94 -23.04
CA VAL A 405 8.85 5.41 -23.02
C VAL A 405 10.28 5.93 -23.29
N ASN A 406 10.41 6.84 -24.23
CA ASN A 406 11.70 7.34 -24.68
C ASN A 406 12.00 8.79 -24.27
N ASN A 407 10.97 9.58 -24.00
CA ASN A 407 11.12 11.01 -23.69
C ASN A 407 10.51 11.32 -22.34
N PHE A 408 11.25 12.05 -21.52
CA PHE A 408 10.90 12.36 -20.14
C PHE A 408 10.96 13.87 -19.91
N VAL A 409 9.97 14.39 -19.18
CA VAL A 409 9.97 15.74 -18.62
C VAL A 409 9.72 15.61 -17.12
N SER A 410 10.64 16.14 -16.32
CA SER A 410 10.60 16.07 -14.86
C SER A 410 10.61 17.45 -14.23
N ARG A 411 10.52 17.54 -12.90
CA ARG A 411 10.62 18.83 -12.19
C ARG A 411 11.84 19.64 -12.62
N ASP A 412 12.95 18.99 -13.01
CA ASP A 412 14.20 19.68 -13.34
C ASP A 412 14.15 20.38 -14.69
N ASP A 413 13.18 20.05 -15.54
CA ASP A 413 12.91 20.73 -16.79
C ASP A 413 12.00 21.96 -16.65
N PHE A 414 11.52 22.24 -15.45
CA PHE A 414 10.76 23.45 -15.12
C PHE A 414 11.66 24.53 -14.50
N SER A 415 11.24 25.78 -14.63
CA SER A 415 11.98 26.87 -14.00
C SER A 415 11.87 26.77 -12.46
N LYS A 416 12.88 27.28 -11.75
CA LYS A 416 12.88 27.26 -10.27
C LYS A 416 11.67 28.00 -9.67
N LYS A 417 11.16 29.02 -10.37
CA LYS A 417 9.99 29.81 -9.93
C LYS A 417 8.68 29.03 -10.03
N ASP A 418 8.63 27.96 -10.84
CA ASP A 418 7.44 27.14 -11.02
C ASP A 418 7.41 25.92 -10.07
N ARG A 419 8.52 25.68 -9.34
CA ARG A 419 8.65 24.63 -8.33
C ARG A 419 8.22 25.17 -6.97
N THR A 420 6.93 25.42 -6.79
CA THR A 420 6.38 26.14 -5.64
C THR A 420 5.85 25.24 -4.54
N ILE A 421 5.64 23.96 -4.81
CA ILE A 421 5.19 22.97 -3.82
C ILE A 421 6.35 22.08 -3.36
N LYS A 422 6.23 21.47 -2.19
CA LYS A 422 7.29 20.68 -1.53
C LYS A 422 7.80 19.53 -2.39
N TRP A 423 6.93 18.88 -3.14
CA TRP A 423 7.28 17.76 -4.00
C TRP A 423 7.79 18.19 -5.40
N GLY A 424 7.56 19.44 -5.80
CA GLY A 424 8.00 19.94 -7.09
C GLY A 424 7.12 21.03 -7.70
N VAL A 425 6.46 20.72 -8.79
CA VAL A 425 5.68 21.64 -9.62
C VAL A 425 4.19 21.40 -9.44
N PRO A 426 3.38 22.43 -9.12
CA PRO A 426 1.94 22.28 -8.99
C PRO A 426 1.27 21.98 -10.34
N ASP A 427 0.10 21.34 -10.29
CA ASP A 427 -0.59 20.79 -11.46
C ASP A 427 -0.95 21.84 -12.50
N ASP A 428 -1.27 23.07 -12.10
CA ASP A 428 -1.58 24.16 -13.04
C ASP A 428 -0.38 24.52 -13.91
N LYS A 429 0.84 24.50 -13.38
CA LYS A 429 2.09 24.73 -14.10
C LYS A 429 2.54 23.50 -14.89
N LEU A 430 2.29 22.31 -14.32
CA LEU A 430 2.50 21.05 -15.03
C LEU A 430 1.69 21.02 -16.33
N PHE A 431 0.42 21.35 -16.24
CA PHE A 431 -0.49 21.37 -17.41
C PHE A 431 -0.21 22.51 -18.40
N ASP A 432 0.25 23.69 -17.94
CA ASP A 432 0.71 24.74 -18.85
C ASP A 432 1.86 24.21 -19.74
N LYS A 433 2.85 23.60 -19.12
CA LYS A 433 3.97 23.01 -19.86
C LYS A 433 3.55 21.82 -20.72
N ALA A 434 2.63 20.98 -20.23
CA ALA A 434 2.10 19.87 -21.02
C ALA A 434 1.39 20.33 -22.28
N ALA A 435 0.54 21.36 -22.19
CA ALA A 435 -0.17 21.92 -23.35
C ALA A 435 0.80 22.54 -24.39
N GLU A 436 1.86 23.22 -23.92
CA GLU A 436 2.91 23.74 -24.78
C GLU A 436 3.68 22.60 -25.46
N TYR A 437 4.14 21.63 -24.68
CA TYR A 437 4.96 20.51 -25.15
C TYR A 437 4.22 19.63 -26.17
N LEU A 438 2.95 19.28 -25.90
CA LEU A 438 2.09 18.53 -26.80
C LEU A 438 1.97 19.20 -28.19
N GLY A 439 1.90 20.54 -28.21
CA GLY A 439 1.86 21.32 -29.46
C GLY A 439 3.12 21.23 -30.30
N THR A 440 4.23 20.73 -29.76
CA THR A 440 5.51 20.55 -30.48
C THR A 440 5.68 19.14 -31.05
N LEU A 441 4.85 18.18 -30.63
CA LEU A 441 5.01 16.79 -31.00
C LEU A 441 4.52 16.51 -32.44
N LYS A 442 5.18 15.53 -33.05
CA LYS A 442 4.71 14.97 -34.33
C LYS A 442 3.74 13.82 -34.05
N GLU A 443 2.63 13.83 -34.71
CA GLU A 443 1.63 12.77 -34.67
C GLU A 443 2.08 11.50 -35.44
N PRO A 444 1.73 10.29 -35.00
CA PRO A 444 1.04 10.02 -33.73
C PRO A 444 1.99 9.99 -32.54
N PHE A 445 1.47 10.36 -31.36
CA PHE A 445 2.21 10.30 -30.10
C PHE A 445 1.40 9.66 -28.97
N PHE A 446 2.11 9.07 -28.02
CA PHE A 446 1.63 8.64 -26.72
C PHE A 446 2.25 9.52 -25.65
N PHE A 447 1.44 10.08 -24.78
CA PHE A 447 1.90 10.96 -23.70
C PHE A 447 1.17 10.65 -22.40
N GLU A 448 1.92 10.37 -21.34
CA GLU A 448 1.38 10.20 -20.01
C GLU A 448 1.82 11.37 -19.12
N ILE A 449 0.85 12.03 -18.49
CA ILE A 449 1.04 13.14 -17.55
C ILE A 449 0.63 12.62 -16.18
N PHE A 450 1.53 12.67 -15.20
CA PHE A 450 1.22 12.32 -13.83
C PHE A 450 1.17 13.59 -12.97
N THR A 451 0.03 13.83 -12.30
CA THR A 451 -0.20 15.00 -11.46
C THR A 451 0.38 14.82 -10.06
N LEU A 452 0.39 15.88 -9.24
CA LEU A 452 1.12 15.87 -7.97
C LEU A 452 0.43 16.64 -6.84
N SER A 453 -0.35 17.69 -7.15
CA SER A 453 -0.83 18.65 -6.15
C SER A 453 -1.76 18.08 -5.10
N ASN A 454 -2.47 16.99 -5.43
CA ASN A 454 -3.36 16.30 -4.50
C ASN A 454 -2.64 15.26 -3.60
N HIS A 455 -1.31 15.34 -3.53
CA HIS A 455 -0.49 14.55 -2.61
C HIS A 455 -0.26 15.30 -1.28
N ALA A 456 -0.31 14.58 -0.15
CA ALA A 456 0.04 15.18 1.14
C ALA A 456 1.47 15.78 1.11
N PRO A 457 1.70 16.94 1.70
CA PRO A 457 0.87 17.67 2.67
C PRO A 457 -0.15 18.65 2.06
N PHE A 458 -0.61 18.44 0.81
CA PHE A 458 -1.63 19.26 0.14
C PHE A 458 -1.21 20.73 -0.03
N ASP A 459 0.05 20.90 -0.43
CA ASP A 459 0.68 22.21 -0.56
C ASP A 459 0.28 22.85 -1.89
N ILE A 460 -0.60 23.83 -1.84
CA ILE A 460 -1.08 24.61 -3.00
C ILE A 460 -0.92 26.10 -2.74
N ASP A 461 -1.01 26.92 -3.79
CA ASP A 461 -0.99 28.37 -3.66
C ASP A 461 -2.15 28.87 -2.81
N GLU A 462 -1.88 29.79 -1.84
CA GLU A 462 -2.86 30.36 -0.92
C GLU A 462 -4.07 30.97 -1.62
N ASN A 463 -3.91 31.50 -2.84
CA ASN A 463 -4.99 32.09 -3.61
C ASN A 463 -6.06 31.08 -4.06
N PHE A 464 -5.75 29.77 -3.98
CA PHE A 464 -6.66 28.68 -4.32
C PHE A 464 -7.28 28.02 -3.09
N LYS A 465 -6.90 28.42 -1.89
CA LYS A 465 -7.48 27.90 -0.64
C LYS A 465 -8.84 28.57 -0.39
N GLU A 466 -9.90 27.84 -0.61
CA GLU A 466 -11.29 28.31 -0.47
C GLU A 466 -11.92 27.81 0.84
N PHE A 467 -11.58 26.57 1.25
CA PHE A 467 -12.15 25.93 2.43
C PHE A 467 -11.27 26.15 3.66
N THR A 468 -11.92 26.18 4.82
CA THR A 468 -11.32 26.30 6.15
C THR A 468 -11.67 25.08 7.01
N GLU A 469 -11.10 24.99 8.22
CA GLU A 469 -11.43 23.96 9.19
C GLU A 469 -12.92 23.97 9.62
N GLU A 470 -13.60 25.12 9.48
CA GLU A 470 -15.04 25.26 9.76
C GLU A 470 -15.89 24.58 8.69
N ASP A 471 -15.42 24.53 7.43
CA ASP A 471 -16.11 23.89 6.31
C ASP A 471 -15.89 22.38 6.31
N TYR A 472 -14.63 21.95 6.46
CA TYR A 472 -14.23 20.53 6.44
C TYR A 472 -13.10 20.27 7.44
N PRO A 473 -13.14 19.19 8.24
CA PRO A 473 -12.02 18.81 9.10
C PRO A 473 -10.70 18.58 8.34
N ASP A 474 -10.78 18.10 7.09
CA ASP A 474 -9.64 17.84 6.19
C ASP A 474 -9.55 18.92 5.08
N TYR A 475 -9.82 20.18 5.40
CA TYR A 475 -9.97 21.29 4.43
C TYR A 475 -8.77 21.45 3.49
N GLU A 476 -7.55 21.19 3.95
CA GLU A 476 -6.35 21.29 3.12
C GLU A 476 -6.42 20.31 1.93
N ARG A 477 -6.87 19.09 2.18
CA ARG A 477 -7.10 18.10 1.16
C ARG A 477 -8.21 18.50 0.19
N TYR A 478 -9.33 19.01 0.69
CA TYR A 478 -10.43 19.47 -0.17
C TYR A 478 -10.00 20.65 -1.05
N ASN A 479 -9.20 21.56 -0.52
CA ASN A 479 -8.58 22.64 -1.30
C ASN A 479 -7.66 22.09 -2.40
N ALA A 480 -6.79 21.13 -2.09
CA ALA A 480 -5.91 20.49 -3.07
C ALA A 480 -6.70 19.72 -4.13
N PHE A 481 -7.77 19.03 -3.74
CA PHE A 481 -8.65 18.31 -4.65
C PHE A 481 -9.35 19.28 -5.64
N LYS A 482 -9.89 20.38 -5.12
CA LYS A 482 -10.50 21.46 -5.95
C LYS A 482 -9.48 22.12 -6.86
N PHE A 483 -8.24 22.32 -6.37
CA PHE A 483 -7.14 22.84 -7.18
C PHE A 483 -6.75 21.87 -8.32
N ALA A 484 -6.74 20.56 -8.07
CA ALA A 484 -6.50 19.57 -9.10
C ALA A 484 -7.59 19.62 -10.18
N ASP A 485 -8.87 19.72 -9.80
CA ASP A 485 -9.99 19.90 -10.74
C ASP A 485 -9.87 21.20 -11.55
N TYR A 486 -9.55 22.32 -10.89
CA TYR A 486 -9.26 23.59 -11.56
C TYR A 486 -8.16 23.43 -12.61
N SER A 487 -7.08 22.75 -12.24
CA SER A 487 -5.93 22.53 -13.14
C SER A 487 -6.29 21.67 -14.34
N ILE A 488 -7.13 20.65 -14.17
CA ILE A 488 -7.72 19.84 -15.26
C ILE A 488 -8.53 20.75 -16.20
N GLY A 489 -9.41 21.58 -15.65
CA GLY A 489 -10.23 22.50 -16.44
C GLY A 489 -9.39 23.49 -17.25
N LYS A 490 -8.32 24.02 -16.67
CA LYS A 490 -7.35 24.89 -17.31
C LYS A 490 -6.67 24.17 -18.49
N PHE A 491 -6.21 22.93 -18.27
CA PHE A 491 -5.60 22.11 -19.31
C PHE A 491 -6.56 21.83 -20.47
N VAL A 492 -7.77 21.35 -20.18
CA VAL A 492 -8.80 21.06 -21.19
C VAL A 492 -9.10 22.31 -22.04
N ASN A 493 -9.26 23.46 -21.39
CA ASN A 493 -9.51 24.74 -22.09
C ASN A 493 -8.31 25.18 -22.96
N ALA A 494 -7.08 24.87 -22.55
CA ALA A 494 -5.89 25.22 -23.32
C ALA A 494 -5.72 24.35 -24.57
N VAL A 495 -6.22 23.10 -24.56
CA VAL A 495 -5.95 22.12 -25.62
C VAL A 495 -7.15 21.86 -26.55
N LYS A 496 -8.40 21.97 -26.09
CA LYS A 496 -9.61 21.52 -26.81
C LYS A 496 -9.75 22.02 -28.27
N ASP A 497 -9.28 23.24 -28.55
CA ASP A 497 -9.39 23.86 -29.84
C ASP A 497 -8.15 23.67 -30.74
N LYS A 498 -7.12 22.97 -30.26
CA LYS A 498 -5.90 22.70 -31.02
C LYS A 498 -6.14 21.61 -32.06
N GLU A 499 -5.56 21.76 -33.26
CA GLU A 499 -5.75 20.78 -34.35
C GLU A 499 -5.27 19.37 -33.95
N TRP A 500 -4.11 19.25 -33.31
CA TRP A 500 -3.62 17.97 -32.83
C TRP A 500 -4.54 17.35 -31.74
N ALA A 501 -5.18 18.17 -30.91
CA ALA A 501 -6.09 17.69 -29.88
C ALA A 501 -7.37 17.10 -30.47
N LYS A 502 -7.84 17.65 -31.61
CA LYS A 502 -8.99 17.07 -32.36
C LYS A 502 -8.70 15.64 -32.84
N ASN A 503 -7.43 15.25 -32.98
CA ASN A 503 -7.00 13.90 -33.37
C ASN A 503 -6.48 13.11 -32.15
N THR A 504 -6.92 13.45 -30.93
CA THR A 504 -6.39 12.89 -29.68
C THR A 504 -7.49 12.25 -28.84
N ILE A 505 -7.18 11.10 -28.28
CA ILE A 505 -7.93 10.44 -27.21
C ILE A 505 -7.30 10.84 -25.89
N PHE A 506 -8.03 11.57 -25.06
CA PHE A 506 -7.63 11.90 -23.69
C PHE A 506 -8.29 10.91 -22.72
N VAL A 507 -7.49 10.35 -21.81
CA VAL A 507 -7.92 9.43 -20.77
C VAL A 507 -7.59 10.07 -19.42
N PHE A 508 -8.60 10.48 -18.69
CA PHE A 508 -8.46 11.01 -17.32
C PHE A 508 -8.78 9.90 -16.34
N VAL A 509 -7.78 9.44 -15.61
CA VAL A 509 -7.90 8.33 -14.67
C VAL A 509 -7.04 8.60 -13.41
N ALA A 510 -7.54 8.27 -12.23
CA ALA A 510 -6.69 8.38 -11.03
C ALA A 510 -5.71 7.21 -10.92
N ASP A 511 -4.58 7.45 -10.26
CA ASP A 511 -3.60 6.42 -9.95
C ASP A 511 -4.13 5.46 -8.86
N HIS A 512 -4.74 6.01 -7.80
CA HIS A 512 -5.46 5.29 -6.75
C HIS A 512 -6.40 6.27 -6.01
N GLY A 513 -7.22 5.73 -5.11
CA GLY A 513 -7.96 6.51 -4.13
C GLY A 513 -7.19 6.67 -2.83
N GLU A 514 -7.74 7.44 -1.89
CA GLU A 514 -7.12 7.68 -0.60
C GLU A 514 -7.40 6.57 0.42
N ASN A 515 -6.54 6.45 1.43
CA ASN A 515 -6.76 5.54 2.55
C ASN A 515 -7.90 6.05 3.45
N ARG A 516 -9.03 5.34 3.41
CA ARG A 516 -10.17 5.58 4.30
C ARG A 516 -10.09 4.68 5.52
N ARG A 517 -10.48 5.24 6.67
CA ARG A 517 -10.60 4.48 7.91
C ARG A 517 -12.02 3.97 8.06
N LYS A 518 -12.28 2.74 7.63
CA LYS A 518 -13.52 2.03 7.89
C LYS A 518 -13.28 0.79 8.75
N PRO A 519 -14.25 0.39 9.59
CA PRO A 519 -14.15 -0.79 10.43
C PRO A 519 -14.33 -2.12 9.68
N ILE A 520 -14.21 -2.14 8.36
CA ILE A 520 -14.29 -3.33 7.52
C ILE A 520 -12.95 -3.62 6.84
N GLU A 521 -12.73 -4.86 6.44
CA GLU A 521 -11.44 -5.37 5.92
C GLU A 521 -10.99 -4.63 4.67
N ILE A 522 -11.89 -4.40 3.71
CA ILE A 522 -11.67 -3.56 2.53
C ILE A 522 -12.79 -2.53 2.44
N ASP A 523 -12.43 -1.26 2.39
CA ASP A 523 -13.34 -0.19 2.00
C ASP A 523 -13.30 -0.05 0.48
N TRP A 524 -14.29 -0.59 -0.22
CA TRP A 524 -14.34 -0.58 -1.68
C TRP A 524 -14.40 0.84 -2.27
N LYS A 525 -14.94 1.81 -1.54
CA LYS A 525 -15.04 3.21 -1.99
C LYS A 525 -13.68 3.83 -2.23
N LYS A 526 -12.66 3.45 -1.46
CA LYS A 526 -11.30 3.94 -1.68
C LYS A 526 -10.65 3.43 -2.97
N PHE A 527 -11.21 2.39 -3.58
CA PHE A 527 -10.81 1.92 -4.90
C PHE A 527 -11.66 2.54 -6.01
N SER A 528 -12.75 3.25 -5.68
CA SER A 528 -13.53 4.01 -6.66
C SER A 528 -12.61 5.00 -7.37
N ASN A 529 -12.47 4.83 -8.66
CA ASN A 529 -11.51 5.55 -9.49
C ASN A 529 -12.27 6.24 -10.63
N PRO A 530 -12.20 7.57 -10.72
CA PRO A 530 -12.84 8.27 -11.81
C PRO A 530 -12.12 7.96 -13.12
N LEU A 531 -12.89 7.59 -14.15
CA LEU A 531 -12.41 7.40 -15.50
C LEU A 531 -13.33 8.11 -16.49
N VAL A 532 -12.74 9.01 -17.28
CA VAL A 532 -13.38 9.63 -18.44
C VAL A 532 -12.45 9.48 -19.65
N ILE A 533 -13.01 9.05 -20.78
CA ILE A 533 -12.34 9.08 -22.08
C ILE A 533 -12.99 10.17 -22.91
N TRP A 534 -12.20 11.18 -23.26
CA TRP A 534 -12.68 12.38 -23.93
C TRP A 534 -11.96 12.61 -25.26
N THR A 535 -12.72 13.01 -26.30
CA THR A 535 -12.20 13.29 -27.62
C THR A 535 -12.78 14.60 -28.12
N PRO A 536 -12.05 15.72 -28.07
CA PRO A 536 -12.54 17.03 -28.51
C PRO A 536 -12.90 17.08 -29.98
N GLY A 537 -12.35 16.19 -30.80
CA GLY A 537 -12.71 16.01 -32.21
C GLY A 537 -14.02 15.26 -32.46
N GLY A 538 -14.69 14.76 -31.38
CA GLY A 538 -15.98 14.08 -31.52
C GLY A 538 -15.91 12.65 -32.09
N GLN A 539 -14.73 11.99 -32.01
CA GLN A 539 -14.54 10.59 -32.44
C GLN A 539 -15.37 9.61 -31.63
N LEU A 540 -15.51 9.89 -30.34
CA LEU A 540 -16.34 9.14 -29.39
C LEU A 540 -17.49 10.07 -28.94
N LYS A 541 -18.69 9.51 -28.87
CA LYS A 541 -19.86 10.22 -28.34
C LYS A 541 -19.94 10.01 -26.83
N HIS A 542 -20.59 10.95 -26.16
CA HIS A 542 -20.92 10.75 -24.72
C HIS A 542 -21.69 9.45 -24.54
N GLU A 543 -21.22 8.67 -23.56
CA GLU A 543 -21.83 7.42 -23.13
C GLU A 543 -21.51 7.21 -21.64
N VAL A 544 -22.46 6.63 -20.90
CA VAL A 544 -22.23 6.23 -19.51
C VAL A 544 -22.09 4.71 -19.44
N ILE A 545 -20.94 4.25 -18.96
CA ILE A 545 -20.62 2.83 -18.81
C ILE A 545 -20.76 2.45 -17.33
N GLU A 546 -21.78 1.63 -17.03
CA GLU A 546 -22.09 1.19 -15.67
C GLU A 546 -21.48 -0.15 -15.30
N LYS A 547 -20.92 -0.91 -16.25
CA LYS A 547 -20.27 -2.18 -15.93
C LYS A 547 -19.01 -1.95 -15.11
N ALA A 548 -18.71 -2.88 -14.19
CA ALA A 548 -17.50 -2.80 -13.38
C ALA A 548 -16.25 -2.92 -14.27
N GLY A 549 -15.23 -2.17 -13.95
CA GLY A 549 -13.92 -2.23 -14.61
C GLY A 549 -12.82 -1.75 -13.69
N SER A 550 -11.59 -1.96 -14.09
CA SER A 550 -10.42 -1.52 -13.32
C SER A 550 -9.31 -1.00 -14.23
N GLN A 551 -8.27 -0.45 -13.63
CA GLN A 551 -7.08 -0.01 -14.35
C GLN A 551 -6.46 -1.12 -15.23
N LEU A 552 -6.72 -2.41 -14.94
CA LEU A 552 -6.27 -3.52 -15.78
C LEU A 552 -6.89 -3.51 -17.18
N ASP A 553 -8.06 -2.90 -17.30
CA ASP A 553 -8.89 -2.85 -18.52
C ASP A 553 -8.51 -1.69 -19.45
N LEU A 554 -7.69 -0.73 -18.99
CA LEU A 554 -7.37 0.47 -19.78
C LEU A 554 -6.60 0.15 -21.07
N LEU A 555 -5.56 -0.68 -20.97
CA LEU A 555 -4.78 -1.06 -22.16
C LEU A 555 -5.67 -1.67 -23.26
N PRO A 556 -6.45 -2.73 -23.02
CA PRO A 556 -7.32 -3.28 -24.05
C PRO A 556 -8.43 -2.33 -24.49
N THR A 557 -8.95 -1.47 -23.61
CA THR A 557 -9.98 -0.47 -23.97
C THR A 557 -9.41 0.59 -24.92
N ILE A 558 -8.24 1.15 -24.64
CA ILE A 558 -7.58 2.11 -25.53
C ILE A 558 -7.25 1.46 -26.89
N MET A 559 -6.69 0.26 -26.86
CA MET A 559 -6.39 -0.48 -28.09
C MET A 559 -7.65 -0.86 -28.89
N GLY A 560 -8.76 -1.13 -28.20
CA GLY A 560 -10.07 -1.34 -28.82
C GLY A 560 -10.64 -0.10 -29.53
N ILE A 561 -10.32 1.12 -29.05
CA ILE A 561 -10.63 2.38 -29.71
C ILE A 561 -9.73 2.59 -30.94
N LEU A 562 -8.42 2.33 -30.78
CA LEU A 562 -7.43 2.51 -31.86
C LEU A 562 -7.57 1.47 -32.97
N GLY A 563 -8.23 0.34 -32.73
CA GLY A 563 -8.48 -0.68 -33.73
C GLY A 563 -7.24 -1.49 -34.16
N GLY A 564 -7.43 -2.33 -35.16
CA GLY A 564 -6.42 -3.23 -35.70
C GLY A 564 -6.16 -4.45 -34.79
N GLU A 565 -5.05 -5.11 -35.05
CA GLU A 565 -4.57 -6.22 -34.23
C GLU A 565 -3.43 -5.75 -33.30
N TYR A 566 -3.31 -6.39 -32.14
CA TYR A 566 -2.21 -6.12 -31.21
C TYR A 566 -1.91 -7.34 -30.32
N ILE A 567 -0.68 -7.42 -29.85
CA ILE A 567 -0.25 -8.49 -28.93
C ILE A 567 -0.08 -7.86 -27.55
N HIS A 568 -0.70 -8.48 -26.56
CA HIS A 568 -0.63 -8.02 -25.16
C HIS A 568 -0.75 -9.17 -24.16
N SER A 569 -0.43 -8.88 -22.90
CA SER A 569 -0.63 -9.78 -21.75
C SER A 569 -1.40 -9.11 -20.61
N SER A 570 -2.24 -8.11 -20.93
CA SER A 570 -3.10 -7.45 -19.95
C SER A 570 -4.07 -8.45 -19.28
N TRP A 571 -4.33 -8.24 -18.00
CA TRP A 571 -5.29 -9.00 -17.21
C TRP A 571 -6.73 -8.48 -17.32
N GLY A 572 -6.94 -7.44 -18.10
CA GLY A 572 -8.24 -6.82 -18.34
C GLY A 572 -8.83 -7.14 -19.71
N LYS A 573 -9.97 -6.52 -19.96
CA LYS A 573 -10.78 -6.61 -21.18
C LYS A 573 -11.11 -5.22 -21.74
N ASP A 574 -11.48 -5.13 -23.01
CA ASP A 574 -12.04 -3.90 -23.57
C ASP A 574 -13.42 -3.61 -22.95
N LEU A 575 -13.51 -2.52 -22.16
CA LEU A 575 -14.74 -2.11 -21.48
C LEU A 575 -15.79 -1.55 -22.46
N LEU A 576 -15.38 -1.12 -23.66
CA LEU A 576 -16.27 -0.61 -24.70
C LEU A 576 -16.73 -1.72 -25.66
N ASP A 577 -16.22 -2.93 -25.49
CA ASP A 577 -16.71 -4.08 -26.23
C ASP A 577 -18.10 -4.51 -25.74
N LYS A 578 -19.08 -4.52 -26.64
CA LYS A 578 -20.48 -4.87 -26.32
C LYS A 578 -20.65 -6.36 -25.99
N ASP A 579 -19.74 -7.20 -26.49
CA ASP A 579 -19.75 -8.64 -26.23
C ASP A 579 -19.24 -8.97 -24.82
N ASN A 580 -18.50 -8.05 -24.21
CA ASN A 580 -18.03 -8.16 -22.83
C ASN A 580 -19.15 -7.81 -21.82
N LYS A 581 -19.99 -8.81 -21.47
CA LYS A 581 -21.14 -8.63 -20.59
C LYS A 581 -20.82 -8.75 -19.11
N ASP A 582 -19.91 -9.65 -18.73
CA ASP A 582 -19.51 -9.91 -17.37
C ASP A 582 -18.18 -9.24 -17.05
N SER A 583 -18.23 -8.25 -16.18
CA SER A 583 -17.08 -7.45 -15.84
C SER A 583 -16.94 -7.33 -14.33
N THR A 584 -15.75 -7.60 -13.83
CA THR A 584 -15.39 -7.51 -12.41
C THR A 584 -14.04 -6.81 -12.28
N ALA A 585 -13.86 -6.06 -11.21
CA ALA A 585 -12.58 -5.46 -10.84
C ALA A 585 -11.88 -6.32 -9.79
N TYR A 586 -10.60 -6.58 -9.99
CA TYR A 586 -9.72 -7.17 -8.99
C TYR A 586 -8.99 -6.07 -8.23
N VAL A 587 -9.05 -6.11 -6.91
CA VAL A 587 -8.44 -5.11 -6.02
C VAL A 587 -7.60 -5.77 -4.94
N VAL A 588 -6.54 -5.09 -4.50
CA VAL A 588 -5.63 -5.59 -3.47
C VAL A 588 -5.36 -4.50 -2.44
N GLU A 589 -5.52 -4.86 -1.17
CA GLU A 589 -5.14 -4.01 -0.06
C GLU A 589 -4.46 -4.81 1.04
N ASN A 590 -3.25 -4.43 1.41
CA ASN A 590 -2.47 -5.11 2.45
C ASN A 590 -2.40 -6.63 2.20
N ASN A 591 -3.04 -7.44 3.05
CA ASN A 591 -3.13 -8.90 2.96
C ASN A 591 -4.51 -9.37 2.50
N PHE A 592 -5.33 -8.49 1.94
CA PHE A 592 -6.65 -8.79 1.42
C PHE A 592 -6.67 -8.67 -0.09
N VAL A 593 -7.40 -9.55 -0.73
CA VAL A 593 -7.76 -9.46 -2.14
C VAL A 593 -9.27 -9.39 -2.28
N GLY A 594 -9.74 -8.65 -3.25
CA GLY A 594 -11.17 -8.47 -3.48
C GLY A 594 -11.55 -8.58 -4.94
N ILE A 595 -12.77 -9.02 -5.18
CA ILE A 595 -13.46 -8.95 -6.47
C ILE A 595 -14.65 -8.02 -6.29
N ILE A 596 -14.76 -7.02 -7.14
CA ILE A 596 -15.86 -6.05 -7.14
C ILE A 596 -16.61 -6.19 -8.46
N ASP A 597 -17.92 -6.36 -8.38
CA ASP A 597 -18.81 -6.21 -9.53
C ASP A 597 -19.70 -4.96 -9.38
N LYS A 598 -20.77 -4.87 -10.17
CA LYS A 598 -21.69 -3.74 -10.12
C LYS A 598 -22.35 -3.60 -8.73
N GLU A 599 -22.68 -4.70 -8.06
CA GLU A 599 -23.53 -4.72 -6.85
C GLU A 599 -22.78 -5.17 -5.59
N ASN A 600 -21.76 -6.00 -5.74
CA ASN A 600 -21.16 -6.74 -4.63
C ASN A 600 -19.65 -6.54 -4.54
N ILE A 601 -19.13 -6.80 -3.35
CA ILE A 601 -17.69 -6.98 -3.11
C ILE A 601 -17.46 -8.29 -2.36
N TYR A 602 -16.61 -9.13 -2.91
CA TYR A 602 -16.03 -10.29 -2.24
C TYR A 602 -14.65 -9.94 -1.70
N ILE A 603 -14.38 -10.32 -0.49
CA ILE A 603 -13.11 -10.05 0.21
C ILE A 603 -12.55 -11.37 0.73
N ASP A 604 -11.30 -11.66 0.39
CA ASP A 604 -10.53 -12.79 0.90
C ASP A 604 -9.30 -12.28 1.65
N GLY A 605 -9.26 -12.47 2.95
CA GLY A 605 -8.15 -12.06 3.80
C GLY A 605 -6.95 -13.02 3.76
N ILE A 606 -6.94 -14.02 2.87
CA ILE A 606 -5.87 -15.03 2.69
C ILE A 606 -5.70 -15.93 3.93
N THR A 607 -5.68 -15.35 5.12
CA THR A 607 -5.51 -16.04 6.41
C THR A 607 -6.68 -15.89 7.36
N VAL A 608 -7.73 -15.17 6.96
CA VAL A 608 -8.97 -14.95 7.72
C VAL A 608 -10.18 -15.34 6.87
N PRO A 609 -11.35 -15.57 7.49
CA PRO A 609 -12.55 -15.94 6.77
C PRO A 609 -12.90 -14.94 5.67
N GLU A 610 -13.30 -15.47 4.54
CA GLU A 610 -13.84 -14.72 3.42
C GLU A 610 -15.19 -14.09 3.75
N VAL A 611 -15.53 -13.00 3.08
CA VAL A 611 -16.83 -12.34 3.21
C VAL A 611 -17.30 -11.78 1.87
N LEU A 612 -18.58 -11.96 1.58
CA LEU A 612 -19.26 -11.32 0.45
C LEU A 612 -20.23 -10.27 1.01
N ARG A 613 -20.13 -9.03 0.50
CA ARG A 613 -20.97 -7.90 0.91
C ARG A 613 -21.65 -7.24 -0.27
N ARG A 614 -22.83 -6.68 -0.02
CA ARG A 614 -23.49 -5.79 -0.97
C ARG A 614 -22.88 -4.37 -0.84
N LYS A 615 -22.62 -3.72 -1.96
CA LYS A 615 -22.00 -2.37 -1.99
C LYS A 615 -22.91 -1.27 -1.45
N SER A 616 -24.24 -1.42 -1.61
CA SER A 616 -25.21 -0.38 -1.26
C SER A 616 -25.37 -0.14 0.25
N ASP A 617 -25.25 -1.21 1.07
CA ASP A 617 -25.53 -1.18 2.51
C ASP A 617 -24.52 -1.95 3.36
N ASP A 618 -23.43 -2.44 2.77
CA ASP A 618 -22.41 -3.26 3.41
C ASP A 618 -22.94 -4.56 4.07
N SER A 619 -24.15 -4.99 3.71
CA SER A 619 -24.76 -6.23 4.26
C SER A 619 -24.03 -7.47 3.77
N ILE A 620 -23.87 -8.45 4.67
CA ILE A 620 -23.28 -9.75 4.33
C ILE A 620 -24.26 -10.57 3.50
N ILE A 621 -23.77 -11.20 2.45
CA ILE A 621 -24.52 -12.08 1.56
C ILE A 621 -24.08 -13.52 1.83
N GLU A 622 -25.01 -14.38 2.22
CA GLU A 622 -24.81 -15.81 2.48
C GLU A 622 -25.14 -16.68 1.26
N ASP A 623 -24.54 -16.35 0.11
CA ASP A 623 -24.68 -17.12 -1.13
C ASP A 623 -23.40 -17.91 -1.39
N LYS A 624 -23.43 -19.21 -1.10
CA LYS A 624 -22.24 -20.08 -1.22
C LYS A 624 -21.74 -20.24 -2.66
N GLU A 625 -22.62 -20.27 -3.64
CA GLU A 625 -22.26 -20.43 -5.05
C GLU A 625 -21.54 -19.16 -5.55
N LEU A 626 -22.08 -18.00 -5.19
CA LEU A 626 -21.50 -16.71 -5.54
C LEU A 626 -20.15 -16.48 -4.81
N VAL A 627 -20.06 -16.86 -3.53
CA VAL A 627 -18.81 -16.82 -2.76
C VAL A 627 -17.74 -17.69 -3.43
N GLU A 628 -18.03 -18.94 -3.79
CA GLU A 628 -17.07 -19.82 -4.46
C GLU A 628 -16.67 -19.30 -5.85
N LYS A 629 -17.57 -18.70 -6.61
CA LYS A 629 -17.26 -18.04 -7.90
C LYS A 629 -16.23 -16.93 -7.72
N TYR A 630 -16.45 -16.02 -6.76
CA TYR A 630 -15.52 -14.90 -6.53
C TYR A 630 -14.20 -15.33 -5.90
N LYS A 631 -14.25 -16.29 -4.99
CA LYS A 631 -13.06 -16.91 -4.41
C LYS A 631 -12.16 -17.50 -5.48
N LYS A 632 -12.73 -18.27 -6.39
CA LYS A 632 -12.00 -18.85 -7.50
C LYS A 632 -11.32 -17.78 -8.36
N ALA A 633 -12.04 -16.69 -8.67
CA ALA A 633 -11.48 -15.57 -9.42
C ALA A 633 -10.35 -14.87 -8.63
N ALA A 634 -10.61 -14.44 -7.39
CA ALA A 634 -9.64 -13.74 -6.56
C ALA A 634 -8.35 -14.53 -6.38
N ARG A 635 -8.47 -15.84 -6.08
CA ARG A 635 -7.31 -16.72 -5.91
C ARG A 635 -6.57 -16.96 -7.22
N THR A 636 -7.26 -17.10 -8.34
CA THR A 636 -6.62 -17.23 -9.66
C THR A 636 -5.77 -16.00 -9.98
N TYR A 637 -6.31 -14.78 -9.82
CA TYR A 637 -5.57 -13.54 -10.02
C TYR A 637 -4.34 -13.47 -9.10
N LEU A 638 -4.53 -13.78 -7.81
CA LEU A 638 -3.45 -13.70 -6.82
C LEU A 638 -2.33 -14.71 -7.13
N GLU A 639 -2.67 -15.99 -7.24
CA GLU A 639 -1.66 -17.05 -7.39
C GLU A 639 -0.89 -16.94 -8.71
N LEU A 640 -1.59 -16.67 -9.81
CA LEU A 640 -0.96 -16.54 -11.11
C LEU A 640 -0.09 -15.28 -11.19
N SER A 641 -0.53 -14.14 -10.64
CA SER A 641 0.28 -12.91 -10.64
C SER A 641 1.58 -13.07 -9.85
N ILE A 642 1.52 -13.76 -8.70
CA ILE A 642 2.70 -14.11 -7.91
C ILE A 642 3.63 -15.07 -8.68
N GLN A 643 3.06 -16.04 -9.40
CA GLN A 643 3.82 -16.97 -10.22
C GLN A 643 4.53 -16.25 -11.38
N GLN A 644 3.81 -15.37 -12.09
CA GLN A 644 4.39 -14.58 -13.18
C GLN A 644 5.48 -13.63 -12.68
N GLU A 645 5.28 -12.99 -11.53
CA GLU A 645 6.34 -12.18 -10.90
C GLU A 645 7.58 -13.02 -10.61
N ARG A 646 7.40 -14.17 -9.95
CA ARG A 646 8.50 -15.06 -9.57
C ARG A 646 9.37 -15.49 -10.74
N TYR A 647 8.75 -15.83 -11.84
CA TYR A 647 9.46 -16.35 -13.03
C TYR A 647 9.74 -15.26 -14.07
N GLY A 648 9.20 -14.04 -13.90
CA GLY A 648 9.30 -12.97 -14.87
C GLY A 648 8.61 -13.28 -16.19
N THR A 649 7.47 -13.98 -16.16
CA THR A 649 6.75 -14.49 -17.35
C THR A 649 5.60 -13.56 -17.76
N PHE A 650 5.82 -12.26 -17.79
CA PHE A 650 4.83 -11.24 -18.15
C PHE A 650 5.20 -10.44 -19.42
N GLY A 651 6.36 -10.67 -19.99
CA GLY A 651 6.81 -10.10 -21.28
C GLY A 651 6.33 -10.90 -22.49
N LYS A 652 6.77 -10.45 -23.70
CA LYS A 652 6.58 -11.17 -24.98
C LYS A 652 7.28 -12.51 -24.99
#